data_9a1bfd9ad007515b9a6171208d48523d
#
_entry.id   9a1bfd9ad007515b9a6171208d48523d
#
_cell.length_a   1.000
_cell.length_b   1.000
_cell.length_c   1.000
_cell.angle_alpha   90.00
_cell.angle_beta   90.00
_cell.angle_gamma   90.00
#
_symmetry.space_group_name_H-M   'P 1'
#
loop_
_entity.id
_entity.type
_entity.pdbx_description
1 polymer ?
#
loop_
_entity_poly.entity_id
_entity_poly.type
_entity_poly.pdbx_seq_one_letter_code
_entity_poly.pdbx_strand_id
1 'polypeptide(L)'
;MTLLSTRANSDDCLSDLSSEGNAGVFTHPIPPSLSTQEVPPRLTIIIPTRNEIEGVSELLTTLSMVLDVPAEVLFVDDSDDATSYKVRRLVESGSFGGLSVRLVHRPIGRRAGGLGGSVLEGMRRARGTWVCVLDADLQHPPHLINKMFAAALDPGTDLVIATRYGDDAVVEGLSPARRLVSRSCALAARLTFPRRIRSTSDPLSGFFMVRKDLVDLESLRPSGFKILLEIIVRNPHLRIAEVGYQFQERYAGVSKASASEAVKYVKQLANLRTHRLQSRIKPPVKWYHYDIHGIVTIQSTHRLPELDKFRCRSLIGEPTILVRTGDLTHGGDEALVELNDVKPRIRYCEHFGRSGFITEVEIGETTEVIVSPFVARSPHVLYTNVVEPILRWKLVELGYALVHAACFADGDRAYFVTARTDTGKTTTMLKVLDASNYSFLSDDLIIVDRSGRVLTYPKPLTISAHTVHALRSAELDRFERVTLPVQSRVHSRAGRRFAFLLTSQHLPVASINAVVQRIVPPPKYHVERLVPGLRVGDSATLAGMFIIERSKDQDTTFAVSADEALEILLANCDDAYGFPPYATLERLLHGVSKIDLRLTEREIIAAALAGRQTFVARSTHLGWADDIHQLIIDDLVLVDAAPNHRLGEGQSVAASVNGHLASANGRC
;
A
#
# COMPACT_ATOMS: atom_id res chain seq x y z
N MET A 1 42.40 -43.39 -7.91
CA MET A 1 43.83 -43.52 -8.24
C MET A 1 44.42 -42.15 -8.10
N THR A 2 45.05 -41.95 -6.99
CA THR A 2 46.37 -41.44 -6.64
C THR A 2 46.50 -39.95 -6.73
N LEU A 3 46.36 -39.17 -5.66
CA LEU A 3 47.21 -38.90 -4.47
C LEU A 3 48.55 -38.22 -4.78
N LEU A 4 48.77 -37.17 -4.04
CA LEU A 4 49.96 -36.67 -3.30
C LEU A 4 50.30 -35.22 -3.71
N SER A 5 50.15 -34.19 -2.86
CA SER A 5 50.77 -33.79 -1.58
C SER A 5 52.27 -33.50 -1.69
N THR A 6 52.68 -32.36 -1.21
CA THR A 6 53.70 -32.02 -0.19
C THR A 6 54.04 -30.53 -0.33
N ARG A 7 53.91 -29.73 0.63
CA ARG A 7 54.56 -29.31 1.88
C ARG A 7 56.07 -29.02 1.80
N ALA A 8 56.41 -27.78 2.13
CA ALA A 8 57.20 -27.29 3.27
C ALA A 8 58.64 -26.84 3.02
N ASN A 9 58.92 -25.79 3.68
CA ASN A 9 60.05 -25.34 4.58
C ASN A 9 61.16 -24.55 3.91
N SER A 10 61.28 -23.34 4.34
CA SER A 10 61.96 -22.74 5.54
C SER A 10 63.48 -22.60 5.42
N ASP A 11 63.89 -21.41 5.70
CA ASP A 11 65.06 -20.98 6.47
C ASP A 11 66.44 -20.83 5.81
N ASP A 12 67.01 -19.69 6.24
CA ASP A 12 68.38 -19.36 6.52
C ASP A 12 69.31 -18.85 5.38
N CYS A 13 69.83 -17.65 5.44
CA CYS A 13 70.98 -17.24 6.27
C CYS A 13 71.43 -15.80 5.97
N LEU A 14 71.81 -15.20 7.02
CA LEU A 14 72.51 -13.90 7.15
C LEU A 14 73.94 -13.99 6.60
N SER A 15 74.45 -12.78 6.29
CA SER A 15 75.82 -12.20 6.38
C SER A 15 76.31 -11.70 5.02
N ASP A 16 76.92 -10.58 4.84
CA ASP A 16 77.76 -9.67 5.56
C ASP A 16 78.06 -8.40 4.72
N LEU A 17 78.03 -7.31 5.36
CA LEU A 17 78.97 -6.13 5.37
C LEU A 17 79.56 -5.51 4.08
N SER A 18 79.29 -4.20 4.07
CA SER A 18 80.23 -3.10 3.78
C SER A 18 80.48 -2.73 2.32
N SER A 19 80.19 -1.54 1.92
CA SER A 19 80.96 -0.34 1.86
C SER A 19 80.45 0.68 0.83
N GLU A 20 80.30 1.88 1.31
CA GLU A 20 80.58 3.19 0.66
C GLU A 20 79.86 3.54 -0.65
N GLY A 21 79.00 4.55 -0.52
CA GLY A 21 79.16 5.84 -1.21
C GLY A 21 78.50 5.98 -2.59
N ASN A 22 77.29 6.53 -2.66
CA ASN A 22 77.06 7.74 -3.43
C ASN A 22 75.62 8.27 -3.26
N ALA A 23 75.46 9.53 -2.95
CA ALA A 23 74.20 10.23 -2.82
C ALA A 23 73.53 10.39 -4.20
N GLY A 24 72.62 9.55 -4.53
CA GLY A 24 71.68 9.73 -5.65
C GLY A 24 70.31 10.01 -5.12
N VAL A 25 69.83 11.27 -5.27
CA VAL A 25 68.45 11.68 -4.95
C VAL A 25 67.51 10.97 -5.94
N PHE A 26 66.94 9.83 -5.53
CA PHE A 26 65.80 9.23 -6.25
C PHE A 26 64.53 9.94 -5.79
N THR A 27 64.08 10.95 -6.56
CA THR A 27 62.70 11.43 -6.48
C THR A 27 61.80 10.35 -7.01
N HIS A 28 61.15 9.59 -6.11
CA HIS A 28 59.98 8.81 -6.48
C HIS A 28 58.87 9.74 -6.94
N PRO A 29 58.23 9.52 -8.11
CA PRO A 29 57.07 10.29 -8.48
C PRO A 29 55.95 9.95 -7.46
N ILE A 30 55.47 10.97 -6.75
CA ILE A 30 54.29 10.92 -5.94
C ILE A 30 53.15 10.46 -6.89
N PRO A 31 52.43 9.35 -6.60
CA PRO A 31 51.28 8.98 -7.41
C PRO A 31 50.31 10.16 -7.40
N PRO A 32 49.66 10.47 -8.55
CA PRO A 32 48.69 11.55 -8.61
C PRO A 32 47.64 11.31 -7.53
N SER A 33 47.43 12.34 -6.70
CA SER A 33 46.42 12.39 -5.66
C SER A 33 45.11 11.79 -6.25
N LEU A 34 44.60 10.74 -5.61
CA LEU A 34 43.26 10.21 -5.85
C LEU A 34 42.33 11.42 -5.91
N SER A 35 41.81 11.70 -7.10
CA SER A 35 40.74 12.66 -7.28
C SER A 35 39.61 12.20 -6.37
N THR A 36 39.33 12.97 -5.34
CA THR A 36 38.12 12.79 -4.53
C THR A 36 36.96 12.78 -5.51
N GLN A 37 36.39 11.62 -5.76
CA GLN A 37 35.12 11.52 -6.46
C GLN A 37 34.13 12.31 -5.59
N GLU A 38 33.80 13.53 -6.03
CA GLU A 38 32.76 14.34 -5.40
C GLU A 38 31.49 13.53 -5.43
N VAL A 39 31.01 13.09 -4.27
CA VAL A 39 29.69 12.46 -4.14
C VAL A 39 28.68 13.47 -4.67
N PRO A 40 27.88 13.13 -5.68
CA PRO A 40 26.94 14.08 -6.26
C PRO A 40 25.99 14.61 -5.17
N PRO A 41 25.70 15.90 -5.13
CA PRO A 41 24.83 16.50 -4.12
C PRO A 41 23.45 15.85 -4.19
N ARG A 42 22.81 15.63 -3.05
CA ARG A 42 21.44 15.10 -3.00
C ARG A 42 20.40 16.13 -3.43
N LEU A 43 20.71 17.42 -3.31
CA LEU A 43 19.83 18.55 -3.59
C LEU A 43 20.49 19.54 -4.54
N THR A 44 19.76 19.99 -5.57
CA THR A 44 20.09 21.15 -6.40
C THR A 44 19.01 22.22 -6.23
N ILE A 45 19.40 23.43 -5.86
CA ILE A 45 18.54 24.60 -5.78
C ILE A 45 18.67 25.38 -7.08
N ILE A 46 17.64 25.44 -7.89
CA ILE A 46 17.57 26.21 -9.14
C ILE A 46 17.04 27.59 -8.84
N ILE A 47 17.80 28.61 -9.17
CA ILE A 47 17.46 30.02 -9.00
C ILE A 47 17.42 30.67 -10.38
N PRO A 48 16.20 30.80 -10.99
CA PRO A 48 16.07 31.57 -12.21
C PRO A 48 16.22 33.06 -11.91
N THR A 49 17.11 33.74 -12.64
CA THR A 49 17.37 35.20 -12.48
C THR A 49 17.09 35.97 -13.75
N ARG A 50 16.55 37.18 -13.60
CA ARG A 50 16.44 38.14 -14.69
C ARG A 50 16.43 39.57 -14.17
N ASN A 51 17.58 40.25 -14.29
CA ASN A 51 17.82 41.63 -13.81
C ASN A 51 17.52 41.74 -12.29
N GLU A 52 18.21 40.92 -11.49
CA GLU A 52 18.00 40.79 -10.04
C GLU A 52 19.35 40.90 -9.30
N ILE A 53 20.22 41.82 -9.78
CA ILE A 53 21.59 42.03 -9.30
C ILE A 53 21.66 42.27 -7.78
N GLU A 54 20.66 42.90 -7.19
CA GLU A 54 20.66 43.30 -5.78
C GLU A 54 20.44 42.11 -4.84
N GLY A 55 19.56 41.17 -5.20
CA GLY A 55 19.16 40.06 -4.33
C GLY A 55 20.13 38.87 -4.29
N VAL A 56 20.96 38.68 -5.33
CA VAL A 56 21.77 37.48 -5.52
C VAL A 56 22.76 37.21 -4.37
N SER A 57 23.47 38.24 -3.91
CA SER A 57 24.48 38.09 -2.83
C SER A 57 23.79 37.73 -1.51
N GLU A 58 22.72 38.43 -1.17
CA GLU A 58 21.96 38.24 0.06
C GLU A 58 21.36 36.84 0.11
N LEU A 59 20.76 36.38 -1.02
CA LEU A 59 20.22 35.05 -1.13
C LEU A 59 21.25 33.95 -0.92
N LEU A 60 22.44 34.06 -1.56
CA LEU A 60 23.54 33.10 -1.36
C LEU A 60 24.05 33.08 0.08
N THR A 61 24.23 34.25 0.70
CA THR A 61 24.62 34.35 2.09
C THR A 61 23.59 33.67 3.00
N THR A 62 22.30 33.96 2.79
CA THR A 62 21.24 33.36 3.58
C THR A 62 21.19 31.83 3.38
N LEU A 63 21.31 31.34 2.15
CA LEU A 63 21.34 29.90 1.86
C LEU A 63 22.52 29.21 2.56
N SER A 64 23.70 29.83 2.54
CA SER A 64 24.88 29.27 3.19
C SER A 64 24.79 29.17 4.72
N MET A 65 23.95 30.02 5.33
CA MET A 65 23.72 30.04 6.78
C MET A 65 22.60 29.08 7.22
N VAL A 66 21.58 28.87 6.38
CA VAL A 66 20.36 28.16 6.81
C VAL A 66 20.26 26.72 6.32
N LEU A 67 21.06 26.30 5.34
CA LEU A 67 20.97 24.95 4.81
C LEU A 67 21.76 23.95 5.66
N ASP A 68 21.06 22.93 6.14
CA ASP A 68 21.63 21.84 6.95
C ASP A 68 22.17 20.70 6.09
N VAL A 69 21.99 20.76 4.76
CA VAL A 69 22.37 19.69 3.83
C VAL A 69 23.26 20.22 2.73
N PRO A 70 24.28 19.46 2.29
CA PRO A 70 25.09 19.82 1.15
C PRO A 70 24.24 19.97 -0.10
N ALA A 71 24.32 21.12 -0.74
CA ALA A 71 23.50 21.44 -1.91
C ALA A 71 24.30 22.09 -3.02
N GLU A 72 23.86 21.84 -4.26
CA GLU A 72 24.25 22.61 -5.42
C GLU A 72 23.28 23.80 -5.57
N VAL A 73 23.80 25.01 -5.74
CA VAL A 73 23.02 26.19 -6.11
C VAL A 73 23.31 26.50 -7.57
N LEU A 74 22.28 26.40 -8.42
CA LEU A 74 22.38 26.58 -9.85
C LEU A 74 21.59 27.82 -10.29
N PHE A 75 22.29 28.90 -10.56
CA PHE A 75 21.70 30.09 -11.19
C PHE A 75 21.47 29.83 -12.66
N VAL A 76 20.24 30.10 -13.14
CA VAL A 76 19.91 30.09 -14.56
C VAL A 76 19.48 31.50 -14.96
N ASP A 77 20.40 32.22 -15.58
CA ASP A 77 20.32 33.65 -15.76
C ASP A 77 19.90 34.05 -17.17
N ASP A 78 18.84 34.85 -17.23
CA ASP A 78 18.25 35.47 -18.44
C ASP A 78 18.44 36.99 -18.45
N SER A 79 19.37 37.52 -17.67
CA SER A 79 19.54 38.96 -17.48
C SER A 79 20.19 39.64 -18.68
N ASP A 80 19.85 40.91 -18.84
CA ASP A 80 20.45 41.85 -19.80
C ASP A 80 21.36 42.89 -19.11
N ASP A 81 21.40 42.87 -17.77
CA ASP A 81 22.22 43.71 -16.91
C ASP A 81 23.49 42.98 -16.38
N ALA A 82 24.15 43.56 -15.40
CA ALA A 82 25.35 43.00 -14.79
C ALA A 82 25.08 41.82 -13.82
N THR A 83 23.86 41.26 -13.74
CA THR A 83 23.53 40.14 -12.84
C THR A 83 24.42 38.92 -13.12
N SER A 84 24.56 38.51 -14.38
CA SER A 84 25.38 37.37 -14.77
C SER A 84 26.86 37.56 -14.38
N TYR A 85 27.40 38.78 -14.52
CA TYR A 85 28.76 39.12 -14.09
C TYR A 85 28.90 38.99 -12.58
N LYS A 86 27.95 39.54 -11.82
CA LYS A 86 27.98 39.45 -10.35
C LYS A 86 27.92 38.01 -9.86
N VAL A 87 27.03 37.18 -10.41
CA VAL A 87 26.95 35.75 -10.07
C VAL A 87 28.28 35.05 -10.39
N ARG A 88 28.90 35.34 -11.55
CA ARG A 88 30.20 34.76 -11.91
C ARG A 88 31.27 35.08 -10.90
N ARG A 89 31.35 36.34 -10.46
CA ARG A 89 32.30 36.80 -9.43
C ARG A 89 32.05 36.08 -8.09
N LEU A 90 30.81 35.85 -7.73
CA LEU A 90 30.46 35.10 -6.52
C LEU A 90 30.86 33.62 -6.63
N VAL A 91 30.66 32.98 -7.79
CA VAL A 91 31.14 31.61 -8.05
C VAL A 91 32.67 31.53 -7.92
N GLU A 92 33.38 32.48 -8.51
CA GLU A 92 34.85 32.54 -8.48
C GLU A 92 35.41 32.79 -7.06
N SER A 93 34.69 33.50 -6.20
CA SER A 93 35.11 33.77 -4.83
C SER A 93 35.14 32.55 -3.93
N GLY A 94 34.34 31.50 -4.24
CA GLY A 94 34.34 30.20 -3.55
C GLY A 94 33.94 30.21 -2.08
N SER A 95 33.36 31.30 -1.54
CA SER A 95 33.22 31.56 -0.10
C SER A 95 31.83 31.24 0.49
N PHE A 96 31.19 30.17 0.07
CA PHE A 96 29.81 29.88 0.52
C PHE A 96 29.66 28.56 1.29
N GLY A 97 30.59 28.28 2.19
CA GLY A 97 30.50 27.09 3.05
C GLY A 97 30.39 25.78 2.26
N GLY A 98 29.46 24.93 2.59
CA GLY A 98 29.24 23.64 1.91
C GLY A 98 28.46 23.73 0.60
N LEU A 99 28.21 24.91 0.02
CA LEU A 99 27.43 25.08 -1.20
C LEU A 99 28.33 25.05 -2.45
N SER A 100 27.94 24.20 -3.44
CA SER A 100 28.53 24.23 -4.78
C SER A 100 27.70 25.17 -5.66
N VAL A 101 28.26 26.35 -5.99
CA VAL A 101 27.56 27.39 -6.78
C VAL A 101 27.94 27.30 -8.24
N ARG A 102 26.94 27.31 -9.13
CA ARG A 102 27.14 27.28 -10.59
C ARG A 102 26.23 28.30 -11.30
N LEU A 103 26.69 28.74 -12.47
CA LEU A 103 25.94 29.67 -13.33
C LEU A 103 25.73 29.07 -14.72
N VAL A 104 24.50 29.18 -15.21
CA VAL A 104 24.14 28.96 -16.60
C VAL A 104 23.52 30.25 -17.13
N HIS A 105 24.28 31.01 -17.94
CA HIS A 105 23.72 32.19 -18.63
C HIS A 105 23.09 31.78 -19.96
N ARG A 106 21.83 32.21 -20.20
CA ARG A 106 21.12 32.01 -21.46
C ARG A 106 21.08 33.32 -22.25
N PRO A 107 21.79 33.42 -23.40
CA PRO A 107 21.79 34.61 -24.23
C PRO A 107 20.40 34.81 -24.89
N ILE A 108 20.08 36.03 -25.32
CA ILE A 108 18.77 36.46 -25.84
C ILE A 108 18.15 35.45 -26.81
N GLY A 109 18.88 34.90 -27.75
CA GLY A 109 18.39 33.92 -28.72
C GLY A 109 18.05 32.53 -28.16
N ARG A 110 18.39 32.25 -26.87
CA ARG A 110 18.18 30.95 -26.21
C ARG A 110 17.21 31.01 -25.01
N ARG A 111 16.48 32.13 -24.81
CA ARG A 111 15.55 32.34 -23.69
C ARG A 111 14.13 31.84 -23.98
N ALA A 112 13.99 30.82 -24.82
CA ALA A 112 12.69 30.23 -25.09
C ALA A 112 12.03 29.71 -23.81
N GLY A 113 10.70 29.95 -23.67
CA GLY A 113 9.92 29.50 -22.51
C GLY A 113 9.97 30.43 -21.30
N GLY A 114 10.75 31.53 -21.36
CA GLY A 114 10.84 32.50 -20.24
C GLY A 114 11.32 31.85 -18.94
N LEU A 115 10.75 32.22 -17.79
CA LEU A 115 11.11 31.68 -16.47
C LEU A 115 10.93 30.15 -16.40
N GLY A 116 9.85 29.61 -16.94
CA GLY A 116 9.67 28.16 -17.00
C GLY A 116 10.74 27.47 -17.84
N GLY A 117 11.24 28.13 -18.91
CA GLY A 117 12.36 27.66 -19.72
C GLY A 117 13.68 27.67 -18.95
N SER A 118 13.91 28.68 -18.09
CA SER A 118 15.08 28.73 -17.20
C SER A 118 15.07 27.58 -16.21
N VAL A 119 13.91 27.33 -15.59
CA VAL A 119 13.75 26.20 -14.66
C VAL A 119 13.98 24.86 -15.36
N LEU A 120 13.41 24.64 -16.56
CA LEU A 120 13.62 23.41 -17.33
C LEU A 120 15.11 23.21 -17.70
N GLU A 121 15.80 24.27 -18.10
CA GLU A 121 17.25 24.22 -18.36
C GLU A 121 18.04 23.89 -17.10
N GLY A 122 17.65 24.48 -15.96
CA GLY A 122 18.22 24.16 -14.65
C GLY A 122 18.02 22.70 -14.28
N MET A 123 16.80 22.16 -14.46
CA MET A 123 16.49 20.75 -14.18
C MET A 123 17.32 19.78 -15.04
N ARG A 124 17.56 20.12 -16.32
CA ARG A 124 18.43 19.32 -17.19
C ARG A 124 19.87 19.28 -16.69
N ARG A 125 20.37 20.36 -16.12
CA ARG A 125 21.76 20.54 -15.68
C ARG A 125 22.00 20.26 -14.21
N ALA A 126 20.96 20.12 -13.42
CA ALA A 126 21.00 19.78 -12.00
C ALA A 126 21.71 18.45 -11.76
N ARG A 127 22.62 18.41 -10.79
CA ARG A 127 23.35 17.20 -10.37
C ARG A 127 22.63 16.44 -9.26
N GLY A 128 21.81 17.14 -8.48
CA GLY A 128 21.05 16.56 -7.37
C GLY A 128 19.93 15.66 -7.81
N THR A 129 19.62 14.65 -7.01
CA THR A 129 18.45 13.79 -7.17
C THR A 129 17.16 14.56 -6.95
N TRP A 130 17.18 15.46 -5.98
CA TRP A 130 16.11 16.40 -5.71
C TRP A 130 16.44 17.78 -6.27
N VAL A 131 15.45 18.41 -6.86
CA VAL A 131 15.56 19.75 -7.42
C VAL A 131 14.56 20.66 -6.71
N CYS A 132 15.05 21.71 -6.09
CA CYS A 132 14.25 22.78 -5.48
C CYS A 132 14.28 24.01 -6.38
N VAL A 133 13.13 24.60 -6.67
CA VAL A 133 13.03 25.87 -7.41
C VAL A 133 12.72 26.98 -6.43
N LEU A 134 13.49 28.07 -6.49
CA LEU A 134 13.40 29.22 -5.60
C LEU A 134 13.63 30.51 -6.38
N ASP A 135 12.75 31.52 -6.22
CA ASP A 135 12.93 32.84 -6.82
C ASP A 135 14.02 33.65 -6.10
N ALA A 136 14.75 34.50 -6.85
CA ALA A 136 15.87 35.26 -6.31
C ALA A 136 15.48 36.48 -5.45
N ASP A 137 14.19 36.80 -5.33
CA ASP A 137 13.66 38.02 -4.69
C ASP A 137 13.43 37.92 -3.16
N LEU A 138 13.86 36.81 -2.53
CA LEU A 138 13.73 36.53 -1.11
C LEU A 138 12.28 36.52 -0.56
N GLN A 139 11.27 36.52 -1.43
CA GLN A 139 9.87 36.36 -1.00
C GLN A 139 9.60 34.95 -0.46
N HIS A 140 10.37 33.98 -0.88
CA HIS A 140 10.35 32.62 -0.41
C HIS A 140 11.41 32.40 0.67
N PRO A 141 11.06 32.03 1.91
CA PRO A 141 12.01 31.93 3.00
C PRO A 141 12.96 30.74 2.81
N PRO A 142 14.30 30.95 2.66
CA PRO A 142 15.24 29.88 2.37
C PRO A 142 15.30 28.78 3.44
N HIS A 143 15.04 29.08 4.73
CA HIS A 143 15.03 28.10 5.81
C HIS A 143 13.94 27.01 5.64
N LEU A 144 12.90 27.28 4.82
CA LEU A 144 11.84 26.30 4.53
C LEU A 144 12.38 25.10 3.72
N ILE A 145 13.50 25.27 3.00
CA ILE A 145 14.10 24.20 2.20
C ILE A 145 14.40 22.97 3.06
N ASN A 146 14.89 23.15 4.30
CA ASN A 146 15.15 22.03 5.21
C ASN A 146 13.89 21.26 5.56
N LYS A 147 12.76 21.95 5.83
CA LYS A 147 11.46 21.31 6.08
C LYS A 147 10.94 20.59 4.83
N MET A 148 11.08 21.23 3.66
CA MET A 148 10.69 20.61 2.38
C MET A 148 11.55 19.37 2.09
N PHE A 149 12.85 19.42 2.36
CA PHE A 149 13.73 18.29 2.16
C PHE A 149 13.43 17.14 3.13
N ALA A 150 13.11 17.43 4.38
CA ALA A 150 12.64 16.43 5.33
C ALA A 150 11.34 15.75 4.84
N ALA A 151 10.37 16.52 4.34
CA ALA A 151 9.14 15.98 3.74
C ALA A 151 9.40 15.17 2.46
N ALA A 152 10.42 15.55 1.68
CA ALA A 152 10.85 14.84 0.48
C ALA A 152 11.47 13.46 0.76
N LEU A 153 12.02 13.25 1.95
CA LEU A 153 12.59 11.97 2.37
C LEU A 153 11.52 10.94 2.75
N ASP A 154 10.24 11.35 2.89
CA ASP A 154 9.14 10.40 3.07
C ASP A 154 9.02 9.52 1.81
N PRO A 155 9.07 8.17 1.93
CA PRO A 155 8.90 7.25 0.81
C PRO A 155 7.60 7.45 0.00
N GLY A 156 6.63 8.17 0.58
CA GLY A 156 5.36 8.54 -0.06
C GLY A 156 5.41 9.81 -0.91
N THR A 157 6.52 10.54 -0.97
CA THR A 157 6.60 11.87 -1.57
C THR A 157 7.53 11.90 -2.79
N ASP A 158 7.07 12.52 -3.87
CA ASP A 158 7.83 12.72 -5.12
C ASP A 158 7.95 14.22 -5.47
N LEU A 159 7.01 15.04 -4.96
CA LEU A 159 6.93 16.47 -5.16
C LEU A 159 6.49 17.14 -3.85
N VAL A 160 7.24 18.10 -3.35
CA VAL A 160 6.89 18.95 -2.20
C VAL A 160 6.61 20.35 -2.69
N ILE A 161 5.44 20.88 -2.36
CA ILE A 161 5.01 22.23 -2.73
C ILE A 161 4.98 23.12 -1.49
N ALA A 162 5.70 24.23 -1.52
CA ALA A 162 5.53 25.28 -0.53
C ALA A 162 4.21 26.01 -0.83
N THR A 163 3.22 25.87 0.06
CA THR A 163 1.89 26.41 -0.13
C THR A 163 1.64 27.66 0.71
N ARG A 164 0.92 28.63 0.11
CA ARG A 164 0.42 29.84 0.77
C ARG A 164 -0.98 29.65 1.37
N TYR A 165 -1.55 28.46 1.23
CA TYR A 165 -2.93 28.12 1.59
C TYR A 165 -2.98 26.87 2.49
N GLY A 166 -2.44 26.95 3.69
CA GLY A 166 -2.46 25.84 4.66
C GLY A 166 -2.78 26.37 6.06
N ASP A 167 -3.00 25.49 7.01
CA ASP A 167 -3.35 25.86 8.39
C ASP A 167 -2.27 26.72 9.07
N ASP A 168 -1.00 26.60 8.62
CA ASP A 168 0.15 27.38 9.10
C ASP A 168 0.52 28.55 8.16
N ALA A 169 -0.27 28.83 7.11
CA ALA A 169 0.08 29.83 6.12
C ALA A 169 -0.54 31.19 6.43
N VAL A 170 0.30 32.22 6.58
CA VAL A 170 -0.14 33.61 6.72
C VAL A 170 0.25 34.36 5.43
N VAL A 171 -0.76 34.93 4.76
CA VAL A 171 -0.54 35.73 3.53
C VAL A 171 -0.45 37.21 3.91
N GLU A 172 0.71 37.66 4.30
CA GLU A 172 1.05 39.08 4.46
C GLU A 172 1.74 39.59 3.18
N GLY A 173 1.55 40.85 2.82
CA GLY A 173 2.27 41.50 1.70
C GLY A 173 1.66 41.38 0.31
N LEU A 174 0.53 40.70 0.09
CA LEU A 174 -0.19 40.72 -1.18
C LEU A 174 -1.38 41.74 -1.18
N SER A 175 -1.41 42.66 -2.15
CA SER A 175 -2.57 43.53 -2.33
C SER A 175 -3.83 42.71 -2.61
N PRO A 176 -5.04 43.19 -2.21
CA PRO A 176 -6.31 42.49 -2.44
C PRO A 176 -6.53 42.12 -3.91
N ALA A 177 -6.16 43.01 -4.83
CA ALA A 177 -6.27 42.78 -6.28
C ALA A 177 -5.39 41.58 -6.73
N ARG A 178 -4.15 41.46 -6.22
CA ARG A 178 -3.26 40.36 -6.56
C ARG A 178 -3.73 39.02 -5.96
N ARG A 179 -4.32 39.06 -4.75
CA ARG A 179 -4.97 37.84 -4.17
C ARG A 179 -6.11 37.35 -5.04
N LEU A 180 -6.94 38.28 -5.55
CA LEU A 180 -8.06 37.94 -6.43
C LEU A 180 -7.57 37.33 -7.76
N VAL A 181 -6.55 37.92 -8.41
CA VAL A 181 -5.96 37.40 -9.64
C VAL A 181 -5.34 36.03 -9.40
N SER A 182 -4.58 35.84 -8.32
CA SER A 182 -3.97 34.54 -7.98
C SER A 182 -5.04 33.47 -7.76
N ARG A 183 -6.10 33.76 -7.01
CA ARG A 183 -7.23 32.85 -6.78
C ARG A 183 -7.99 32.53 -8.07
N SER A 184 -8.22 33.50 -8.93
CA SER A 184 -8.88 33.33 -10.24
C SER A 184 -8.04 32.41 -11.15
N CYS A 185 -6.72 32.58 -11.20
CA CYS A 185 -5.82 31.72 -11.94
C CYS A 185 -5.82 30.29 -11.39
N ALA A 186 -5.78 30.11 -10.07
CA ALA A 186 -5.85 28.80 -9.44
C ALA A 186 -7.19 28.10 -9.71
N LEU A 187 -8.30 28.85 -9.66
CA LEU A 187 -9.64 28.35 -9.99
C LEU A 187 -9.71 27.92 -11.47
N ALA A 188 -9.20 28.73 -12.41
CA ALA A 188 -9.15 28.37 -13.82
C ALA A 188 -8.35 27.08 -14.07
N ALA A 189 -7.22 26.90 -13.39
CA ALA A 189 -6.46 25.66 -13.45
C ALA A 189 -7.28 24.47 -12.91
N ARG A 190 -7.94 24.62 -11.75
CA ARG A 190 -8.78 23.59 -11.14
C ARG A 190 -9.95 23.17 -12.03
N LEU A 191 -10.63 24.15 -12.66
CA LEU A 191 -11.71 23.88 -13.61
C LEU A 191 -11.20 23.17 -14.87
N THR A 192 -10.00 23.51 -15.33
CA THR A 192 -9.39 22.89 -16.53
C THR A 192 -8.88 21.47 -16.27
N PHE A 193 -8.30 21.22 -15.09
CA PHE A 193 -7.66 19.95 -14.72
C PHE A 193 -8.11 19.40 -13.35
N PRO A 194 -9.43 19.20 -13.12
CA PRO A 194 -9.95 18.90 -11.78
C PRO A 194 -9.37 17.62 -11.14
N ARG A 195 -9.02 16.63 -11.97
CA ARG A 195 -8.46 15.35 -11.50
C ARG A 195 -6.96 15.39 -11.26
N ARG A 196 -6.23 16.31 -11.94
CA ARG A 196 -4.76 16.36 -11.92
C ARG A 196 -4.21 17.18 -10.77
N ILE A 197 -4.91 18.25 -10.40
CA ILE A 197 -4.47 19.19 -9.35
C ILE A 197 -5.30 19.10 -8.06
N ARG A 198 -6.06 18.01 -7.90
CA ARG A 198 -6.86 17.76 -6.69
C ARG A 198 -6.01 17.63 -5.42
N SER A 199 -4.80 17.13 -5.55
CA SER A 199 -3.89 16.83 -4.45
C SER A 199 -3.05 18.03 -3.99
N THR A 200 -3.30 19.23 -4.50
CA THR A 200 -2.56 20.44 -4.09
C THR A 200 -3.49 21.63 -3.86
N SER A 201 -3.19 22.40 -2.82
CA SER A 201 -3.84 23.66 -2.50
C SER A 201 -3.30 24.81 -3.36
N ASP A 202 -2.00 24.79 -3.77
CA ASP A 202 -1.32 25.84 -4.52
C ASP A 202 -0.60 25.32 -5.79
N PRO A 203 -1.35 24.96 -6.86
CA PRO A 203 -0.77 24.41 -8.09
C PRO A 203 0.06 25.42 -8.89
N LEU A 204 0.09 26.68 -8.47
CA LEU A 204 0.78 27.78 -9.13
C LEU A 204 1.96 28.34 -8.33
N SER A 205 2.36 27.64 -7.26
CA SER A 205 3.52 28.03 -6.46
C SER A 205 4.80 28.11 -7.32
N GLY A 206 5.65 29.11 -7.08
CA GLY A 206 6.99 29.21 -7.64
C GLY A 206 8.03 28.46 -6.80
N PHE A 207 7.65 28.04 -5.58
CA PHE A 207 8.55 27.39 -4.63
C PHE A 207 8.12 25.93 -4.42
N PHE A 208 8.90 25.02 -4.97
CA PHE A 208 8.62 23.58 -4.91
C PHE A 208 9.91 22.77 -5.02
N MET A 209 9.86 21.52 -4.57
CA MET A 209 10.96 20.55 -4.63
C MET A 209 10.46 19.25 -5.25
N VAL A 210 11.17 18.72 -6.26
CA VAL A 210 10.73 17.52 -6.99
C VAL A 210 11.88 16.56 -7.22
N ARG A 211 11.61 15.27 -7.20
CA ARG A 211 12.55 14.24 -7.65
C ARG A 211 12.73 14.30 -9.16
N LYS A 212 13.96 14.65 -9.58
CA LYS A 212 14.27 14.91 -10.99
C LYS A 212 14.05 13.70 -11.88
N ASP A 213 14.42 12.52 -11.43
CA ASP A 213 14.30 11.25 -12.17
C ASP A 213 12.85 10.84 -12.46
N LEU A 214 11.89 11.39 -11.72
CA LEU A 214 10.46 11.13 -11.90
C LEU A 214 9.75 12.17 -12.79
N VAL A 215 10.46 13.18 -13.27
CA VAL A 215 9.90 14.20 -14.17
C VAL A 215 10.36 13.93 -15.60
N ASP A 216 9.40 13.70 -16.50
CA ASP A 216 9.69 13.60 -17.95
C ASP A 216 9.96 14.99 -18.51
N LEU A 217 11.25 15.39 -18.46
CA LEU A 217 11.71 16.69 -18.93
C LEU A 217 11.45 16.92 -20.42
N GLU A 218 11.40 15.82 -21.22
CA GLU A 218 11.16 15.89 -22.66
C GLU A 218 9.68 16.12 -23.00
N SER A 219 8.78 15.87 -22.07
CA SER A 219 7.35 16.19 -22.22
C SER A 219 7.04 17.66 -21.95
N LEU A 220 7.91 18.37 -21.21
CA LEU A 220 7.67 19.76 -20.81
C LEU A 220 7.87 20.73 -21.97
N ARG A 221 6.94 21.67 -22.13
CA ARG A 221 6.96 22.76 -23.14
C ARG A 221 6.57 24.07 -22.47
N PRO A 222 7.41 24.58 -21.56
CA PRO A 222 7.08 25.78 -20.79
C PRO A 222 6.86 26.98 -21.70
N SER A 223 5.75 27.68 -21.48
CA SER A 223 5.39 28.88 -22.24
C SER A 223 5.12 30.09 -21.34
N GLY A 224 5.64 30.08 -20.12
CA GLY A 224 5.41 31.16 -19.14
C GLY A 224 6.09 30.90 -17.81
N PHE A 225 5.53 31.46 -16.73
CA PHE A 225 6.13 31.43 -15.40
C PHE A 225 5.54 30.37 -14.46
N LYS A 226 4.52 29.57 -14.89
CA LYS A 226 3.82 28.58 -14.07
C LYS A 226 4.25 27.16 -14.42
N ILE A 227 5.55 26.87 -14.26
CA ILE A 227 6.13 25.58 -14.62
C ILE A 227 5.62 24.44 -13.72
N LEU A 228 5.34 24.68 -12.44
CA LEU A 228 4.81 23.66 -11.51
C LEU A 228 3.51 23.05 -12.02
N LEU A 229 2.57 23.87 -12.51
CA LEU A 229 1.30 23.39 -13.08
C LEU A 229 1.56 22.42 -14.24
N GLU A 230 2.52 22.73 -15.10
CA GLU A 230 2.87 21.86 -16.22
C GLU A 230 3.48 20.53 -15.74
N ILE A 231 4.38 20.59 -14.76
CA ILE A 231 4.98 19.39 -14.14
C ILE A 231 3.86 18.49 -13.60
N ILE A 232 2.92 19.01 -12.80
CA ILE A 232 1.82 18.23 -12.21
C ILE A 232 0.91 17.64 -13.29
N VAL A 233 0.54 18.43 -14.31
CA VAL A 233 -0.40 17.99 -15.35
C VAL A 233 0.21 16.91 -16.24
N ARG A 234 1.50 17.04 -16.59
CA ARG A 234 2.18 16.09 -17.46
C ARG A 234 2.70 14.85 -16.75
N ASN A 235 3.00 14.95 -15.45
CA ASN A 235 3.49 13.85 -14.62
C ASN A 235 2.47 13.47 -13.52
N PRO A 236 1.32 12.88 -13.90
CA PRO A 236 0.21 12.60 -12.98
C PRO A 236 0.51 11.53 -11.92
N HIS A 237 1.64 10.86 -12.03
CA HIS A 237 2.11 9.84 -11.10
C HIS A 237 2.80 10.43 -9.86
N LEU A 238 3.20 11.72 -9.91
CA LEU A 238 3.89 12.35 -8.78
C LEU A 238 2.98 12.43 -7.56
N ARG A 239 3.49 11.93 -6.43
CA ARG A 239 2.84 12.02 -5.12
C ARG A 239 3.24 13.31 -4.47
N ILE A 240 2.25 14.13 -4.12
CA ILE A 240 2.44 15.51 -3.66
C ILE A 240 2.30 15.59 -2.15
N ALA A 241 3.27 16.23 -1.50
CA ALA A 241 3.18 16.73 -0.14
C ALA A 241 3.19 18.27 -0.15
N GLU A 242 2.61 18.90 0.86
CA GLU A 242 2.59 20.36 1.00
C GLU A 242 3.21 20.79 2.32
N VAL A 243 3.94 21.90 2.28
CA VAL A 243 4.52 22.57 3.46
C VAL A 243 4.05 24.01 3.46
N GLY A 244 3.31 24.40 4.48
CA GLY A 244 2.80 25.75 4.67
C GLY A 244 3.92 26.74 4.98
N TYR A 245 3.83 27.98 4.50
CA TYR A 245 4.76 29.06 4.83
C TYR A 245 4.11 30.44 4.84
N GLN A 246 4.78 31.35 5.54
CA GLN A 246 4.43 32.78 5.52
C GLN A 246 5.11 33.46 4.34
N PHE A 247 4.32 34.05 3.44
CA PHE A 247 4.82 34.78 2.27
C PHE A 247 5.32 36.14 2.69
N GLN A 248 6.61 36.43 2.43
CA GLN A 248 7.28 37.65 2.85
C GLN A 248 7.16 38.79 1.81
N GLU A 249 7.39 40.02 2.25
CA GLU A 249 7.52 41.16 1.33
C GLU A 249 8.81 41.05 0.52
N ARG A 250 8.81 41.60 -0.70
CA ARG A 250 9.99 41.63 -1.55
C ARG A 250 11.11 42.44 -0.95
N TYR A 251 12.33 41.90 -0.99
CA TYR A 251 13.52 42.63 -0.60
C TYR A 251 13.87 43.76 -1.62
N ALA A 252 13.73 43.51 -2.95
CA ALA A 252 13.98 44.44 -4.02
C ALA A 252 13.23 44.09 -5.33
N GLY A 253 13.07 45.05 -6.21
CA GLY A 253 12.53 44.87 -7.59
C GLY A 253 11.06 45.19 -7.80
N VAL A 254 10.67 45.45 -9.08
CA VAL A 254 9.32 45.79 -9.51
C VAL A 254 8.58 44.56 -10.01
N SER A 255 7.30 44.43 -9.63
CA SER A 255 6.46 43.31 -10.08
C SER A 255 6.20 43.36 -11.59
N LYS A 256 6.54 42.26 -12.28
CA LYS A 256 6.34 42.09 -13.73
C LYS A 256 4.95 41.53 -14.11
N ALA A 257 3.98 41.49 -13.16
CA ALA A 257 2.63 41.03 -13.44
C ALA A 257 1.91 42.00 -14.37
N SER A 258 1.73 41.62 -15.63
CA SER A 258 1.09 42.45 -16.67
C SER A 258 -0.07 41.66 -17.32
N ALA A 259 -0.94 42.37 -18.06
CA ALA A 259 -2.00 41.75 -18.86
C ALA A 259 -1.45 40.70 -19.85
N SER A 260 -0.22 40.91 -20.34
CA SER A 260 0.46 39.97 -21.24
C SER A 260 0.73 38.61 -20.55
N GLU A 261 1.03 38.60 -19.25
CA GLU A 261 1.22 37.38 -18.50
C GLU A 261 -0.07 36.58 -18.28
N ALA A 262 -1.21 37.30 -18.12
CA ALA A 262 -2.52 36.65 -18.07
C ALA A 262 -2.86 35.95 -19.41
N VAL A 263 -2.57 36.58 -20.55
CA VAL A 263 -2.75 35.97 -21.88
C VAL A 263 -1.85 34.78 -22.07
N LYS A 264 -0.59 34.86 -21.66
CA LYS A 264 0.35 33.71 -21.70
C LYS A 264 -0.17 32.56 -20.85
N TYR A 265 -0.71 32.82 -19.66
CA TYR A 265 -1.28 31.81 -18.78
C TYR A 265 -2.49 31.10 -19.41
N VAL A 266 -3.43 31.86 -20.02
CA VAL A 266 -4.58 31.27 -20.73
C VAL A 266 -4.09 30.38 -21.90
N LYS A 267 -3.12 30.87 -22.69
CA LYS A 267 -2.49 30.05 -23.75
C LYS A 267 -1.84 28.79 -23.18
N GLN A 268 -1.19 28.87 -22.03
CA GLN A 268 -0.59 27.71 -21.36
C GLN A 268 -1.66 26.69 -20.98
N LEU A 269 -2.78 27.11 -20.37
CA LEU A 269 -3.90 26.21 -20.04
C LEU A 269 -4.48 25.54 -21.30
N ALA A 270 -4.67 26.27 -22.38
CA ALA A 270 -5.15 25.75 -23.64
C ALA A 270 -4.17 24.73 -24.24
N ASN A 271 -2.87 25.05 -24.27
CA ASN A 271 -1.84 24.15 -24.75
C ASN A 271 -1.73 22.87 -23.93
N LEU A 272 -1.82 22.96 -22.61
CA LEU A 272 -1.81 21.78 -21.72
C LEU A 272 -3.04 20.88 -21.94
N ARG A 273 -4.20 21.46 -22.32
CA ARG A 273 -5.42 20.70 -22.59
C ARG A 273 -5.42 20.06 -23.99
N THR A 274 -4.91 20.75 -25.00
CA THR A 274 -4.93 20.30 -26.41
C THR A 274 -3.77 19.35 -26.72
N HIS A 275 -2.57 19.65 -26.25
CA HIS A 275 -1.39 18.80 -26.44
C HIS A 275 -1.26 17.81 -25.27
N ARG A 276 -1.97 16.68 -25.35
CA ARG A 276 -1.93 15.61 -24.35
C ARG A 276 -0.61 14.81 -24.42
N LEU A 277 0.51 15.50 -24.32
CA LEU A 277 1.79 14.83 -24.08
C LEU A 277 1.72 14.26 -22.64
N GLN A 278 1.72 12.96 -22.52
CA GLN A 278 1.84 12.29 -21.23
C GLN A 278 3.29 11.92 -20.98
N SER A 279 3.69 11.94 -19.71
CA SER A 279 5.01 11.46 -19.33
C SER A 279 5.21 10.02 -19.81
N ARG A 280 6.38 9.74 -20.38
CA ARG A 280 6.84 8.39 -20.73
C ARG A 280 7.41 7.65 -19.52
N ILE A 281 7.70 8.36 -18.46
CA ILE A 281 8.21 7.78 -17.21
C ILE A 281 7.07 7.03 -16.55
N LYS A 282 7.24 5.72 -16.37
CA LYS A 282 6.34 4.94 -15.53
C LYS A 282 6.65 5.27 -14.06
N PRO A 283 5.64 5.44 -13.20
CA PRO A 283 5.89 5.65 -11.78
C PRO A 283 6.68 4.45 -11.23
N PRO A 284 7.56 4.66 -10.25
CA PRO A 284 8.19 3.56 -9.55
C PRO A 284 7.09 2.67 -8.96
N VAL A 285 7.26 1.38 -9.11
CA VAL A 285 6.31 0.41 -8.57
C VAL A 285 6.34 0.54 -7.05
N LYS A 286 5.21 0.91 -6.46
CA LYS A 286 5.08 0.94 -5.01
C LYS A 286 4.82 -0.48 -4.52
N TRP A 287 5.72 -0.97 -3.69
CA TRP A 287 5.58 -2.27 -3.07
C TRP A 287 5.01 -2.14 -1.66
N TYR A 288 4.11 -3.04 -1.31
CA TYR A 288 3.60 -3.25 0.03
C TYR A 288 4.10 -4.61 0.51
N HIS A 289 4.62 -4.65 1.71
CA HIS A 289 5.22 -5.82 2.31
C HIS A 289 4.40 -6.24 3.53
N TYR A 290 4.14 -7.54 3.65
CA TYR A 290 3.41 -8.12 4.76
C TYR A 290 4.16 -9.34 5.25
N ASP A 291 4.30 -9.43 6.55
CA ASP A 291 4.92 -10.57 7.24
C ASP A 291 3.90 -11.18 8.19
N ILE A 292 3.40 -12.36 7.86
CA ILE A 292 2.41 -13.07 8.64
C ILE A 292 3.15 -14.03 9.58
N HIS A 293 3.46 -13.54 10.77
CA HIS A 293 4.13 -14.24 11.85
C HIS A 293 5.49 -14.88 11.49
N GLY A 294 6.20 -14.37 10.50
CA GLY A 294 7.42 -15.00 9.98
C GLY A 294 7.19 -16.31 9.22
N ILE A 295 5.94 -16.73 9.03
CA ILE A 295 5.55 -17.98 8.38
C ILE A 295 5.35 -17.78 6.88
N VAL A 296 4.55 -16.77 6.49
CA VAL A 296 4.29 -16.42 5.10
C VAL A 296 4.53 -14.94 4.89
N THR A 297 5.34 -14.62 3.89
CA THR A 297 5.63 -13.24 3.50
C THR A 297 4.98 -12.91 2.17
N ILE A 298 4.37 -11.72 2.07
CA ILE A 298 3.68 -11.27 0.87
C ILE A 298 4.24 -9.93 0.42
N GLN A 299 4.60 -9.84 -0.86
CA GLN A 299 4.95 -8.59 -1.52
C GLN A 299 3.91 -8.27 -2.59
N SER A 300 3.34 -7.07 -2.56
CA SER A 300 2.25 -6.69 -3.47
C SER A 300 2.43 -5.29 -4.03
N THR A 301 2.08 -5.10 -5.31
CA THR A 301 1.96 -3.77 -5.92
C THR A 301 0.71 -3.01 -5.47
N HIS A 302 -0.20 -3.69 -4.76
CA HIS A 302 -1.44 -3.13 -4.23
C HIS A 302 -1.52 -3.29 -2.73
N ARG A 303 -2.07 -2.27 -2.05
CA ARG A 303 -2.39 -2.42 -0.63
C ARG A 303 -3.48 -3.47 -0.47
N LEU A 304 -3.27 -4.40 0.45
CA LEU A 304 -4.22 -5.42 0.87
C LEU A 304 -4.74 -5.04 2.28
N PRO A 305 -5.89 -4.36 2.38
CA PRO A 305 -6.37 -3.81 3.66
C PRO A 305 -6.61 -4.85 4.74
N GLU A 306 -6.93 -6.08 4.35
CA GLU A 306 -7.13 -7.21 5.24
C GLU A 306 -5.85 -7.62 5.99
N LEU A 307 -4.68 -7.29 5.41
CA LEU A 307 -3.36 -7.61 5.95
C LEU A 307 -2.65 -6.40 6.58
N ASP A 308 -3.33 -5.26 6.76
CA ASP A 308 -2.68 -4.04 7.25
C ASP A 308 -1.97 -4.22 8.61
N LYS A 309 -2.45 -5.10 9.49
CA LYS A 309 -1.79 -5.42 10.78
C LYS A 309 -0.45 -6.16 10.62
N PHE A 310 -0.26 -6.85 9.50
CA PHE A 310 0.98 -7.56 9.16
C PHE A 310 1.94 -6.74 8.30
N ARG A 311 1.62 -5.48 8.07
CA ARG A 311 2.41 -4.62 7.19
C ARG A 311 3.75 -4.28 7.80
N CYS A 312 4.83 -4.53 7.05
CA CYS A 312 6.21 -4.20 7.42
C CYS A 312 6.86 -3.24 6.40
N ARG A 313 8.04 -2.73 6.73
CA ARG A 313 8.79 -1.80 5.85
C ARG A 313 9.49 -2.52 4.71
N SER A 314 10.04 -3.68 4.97
CA SER A 314 10.76 -4.53 4.01
C SER A 314 10.69 -5.98 4.46
N LEU A 315 10.86 -6.92 3.54
CA LEU A 315 11.00 -8.34 3.82
C LEU A 315 12.48 -8.71 3.92
N ILE A 316 12.75 -9.78 4.63
CA ILE A 316 14.06 -10.45 4.67
C ILE A 316 13.97 -11.62 3.69
N GLY A 317 14.72 -11.56 2.58
CA GLY A 317 14.67 -12.59 1.53
C GLY A 317 13.54 -12.42 0.52
N GLU A 318 13.35 -13.44 -0.31
CA GLU A 318 12.30 -13.48 -1.32
C GLU A 318 10.92 -13.69 -0.69
N PRO A 319 9.85 -13.08 -1.22
CA PRO A 319 8.51 -13.26 -0.68
C PRO A 319 7.98 -14.68 -0.99
N THR A 320 7.18 -15.23 -0.07
CA THR A 320 6.43 -16.47 -0.32
C THR A 320 5.38 -16.28 -1.42
N ILE A 321 4.73 -15.11 -1.43
CA ILE A 321 3.71 -14.74 -2.42
C ILE A 321 4.02 -13.35 -2.99
N LEU A 322 4.12 -13.26 -4.32
CA LEU A 322 4.35 -12.02 -5.05
C LEU A 322 3.10 -11.66 -5.85
N VAL A 323 2.47 -10.52 -5.53
CA VAL A 323 1.24 -10.06 -6.21
C VAL A 323 1.53 -8.81 -7.04
N ARG A 324 1.30 -8.88 -8.35
CA ARG A 324 1.50 -7.74 -9.26
C ARG A 324 0.40 -7.60 -10.30
N THR A 325 0.26 -6.40 -10.85
CA THR A 325 -0.61 -6.17 -12.01
C THR A 325 0.15 -6.48 -13.29
N GLY A 326 -0.52 -7.13 -14.23
CA GLY A 326 0.00 -7.38 -15.58
C GLY A 326 -1.06 -7.12 -16.65
N ASP A 327 -0.58 -6.93 -17.90
CA ASP A 327 -1.45 -6.87 -19.07
C ASP A 327 -1.77 -8.32 -19.49
N LEU A 328 -2.78 -8.89 -18.86
CA LEU A 328 -3.27 -10.22 -19.19
C LEU A 328 -4.16 -10.13 -20.43
N THR A 329 -3.71 -10.73 -21.53
CA THR A 329 -4.46 -10.76 -22.78
C THR A 329 -5.65 -11.71 -22.70
N HIS A 330 -6.71 -11.36 -23.42
CA HIS A 330 -7.94 -12.14 -23.52
C HIS A 330 -7.66 -13.45 -24.29
N GLY A 331 -7.73 -14.57 -23.60
CA GLY A 331 -7.80 -15.90 -24.20
C GLY A 331 -8.96 -16.63 -23.53
N GLY A 332 -9.74 -17.41 -24.23
CA GLY A 332 -10.93 -18.18 -23.84
C GLY A 332 -11.53 -18.06 -22.43
N ASP A 333 -12.81 -18.26 -22.30
CA ASP A 333 -13.59 -18.13 -21.04
C ASP A 333 -13.41 -19.32 -20.09
N GLU A 334 -12.18 -19.81 -19.83
CA GLU A 334 -12.00 -21.00 -19.00
C GLU A 334 -10.90 -20.87 -17.96
N ALA A 335 -11.13 -21.52 -16.82
CA ALA A 335 -10.11 -21.77 -15.83
C ALA A 335 -9.21 -22.90 -16.35
N LEU A 336 -8.01 -22.58 -16.80
CA LEU A 336 -7.05 -23.52 -17.36
C LEU A 336 -5.90 -23.76 -16.38
N VAL A 337 -5.47 -25.02 -16.30
CA VAL A 337 -4.19 -25.41 -15.71
C VAL A 337 -3.23 -25.75 -16.85
N GLU A 338 -2.21 -24.94 -17.01
CA GLU A 338 -1.09 -25.25 -17.89
C GLU A 338 0.03 -25.89 -17.04
N LEU A 339 0.22 -27.18 -17.22
CA LEU A 339 1.35 -27.92 -16.65
C LEU A 339 2.52 -27.77 -17.63
N ASN A 340 3.32 -26.73 -17.44
CA ASN A 340 4.61 -26.63 -18.11
C ASN A 340 5.64 -27.42 -17.29
N ASP A 341 6.60 -28.08 -17.96
CA ASP A 341 7.63 -28.95 -17.32
C ASP A 341 8.47 -28.28 -16.23
N VAL A 342 8.40 -26.95 -16.09
CA VAL A 342 9.21 -26.18 -15.14
C VAL A 342 8.40 -25.69 -13.93
N LYS A 343 7.20 -25.12 -14.17
CA LYS A 343 6.33 -24.58 -13.10
C LYS A 343 4.85 -24.66 -13.48
N PRO A 344 3.98 -25.20 -12.59
CA PRO A 344 2.54 -25.19 -12.82
C PRO A 344 2.01 -23.74 -12.87
N ARG A 345 1.16 -23.47 -13.85
CA ARG A 345 0.48 -22.19 -14.01
C ARG A 345 -1.03 -22.40 -14.01
N ILE A 346 -1.73 -21.66 -13.16
CA ILE A 346 -3.18 -21.64 -13.08
C ILE A 346 -3.66 -20.32 -13.63
N ARG A 347 -4.63 -20.38 -14.55
CA ARG A 347 -5.30 -19.18 -15.06
C ARG A 347 -6.78 -19.26 -14.77
N TYR A 348 -7.33 -18.16 -14.23
CA TYR A 348 -8.77 -17.96 -14.09
C TYR A 348 -9.17 -16.70 -14.86
N CYS A 349 -10.17 -16.84 -15.74
CA CYS A 349 -10.63 -15.74 -16.58
C CYS A 349 -12.17 -15.68 -16.57
N GLU A 350 -12.71 -14.50 -16.29
CA GLU A 350 -14.12 -14.19 -16.37
C GLU A 350 -14.28 -12.83 -17.06
N HIS A 351 -14.91 -12.84 -18.23
CA HIS A 351 -15.04 -11.64 -19.05
C HIS A 351 -16.15 -10.70 -18.60
N PHE A 352 -15.90 -9.40 -18.68
CA PHE A 352 -16.88 -8.33 -18.49
C PHE A 352 -16.66 -7.24 -19.54
N GLY A 353 -17.21 -7.41 -20.73
CA GLY A 353 -16.98 -6.56 -21.87
C GLY A 353 -15.52 -6.65 -22.38
N ARG A 354 -14.81 -5.51 -22.44
CA ARG A 354 -13.37 -5.44 -22.84
C ARG A 354 -12.41 -5.65 -21.67
N SER A 355 -12.88 -5.95 -20.49
CA SER A 355 -12.11 -6.20 -19.28
C SER A 355 -12.77 -7.34 -18.51
N GLY A 356 -12.23 -7.71 -17.36
CA GLY A 356 -12.83 -8.76 -16.54
C GLY A 356 -11.95 -9.17 -15.39
N PHE A 357 -12.43 -10.15 -14.64
CA PHE A 357 -11.69 -10.77 -13.57
C PHE A 357 -10.71 -11.80 -14.18
N ILE A 358 -9.46 -11.41 -14.36
CA ILE A 358 -8.42 -12.28 -14.90
C ILE A 358 -7.28 -12.33 -13.89
N THR A 359 -6.85 -13.55 -13.54
CA THR A 359 -5.69 -13.81 -12.70
C THR A 359 -4.90 -15.00 -13.21
N GLU A 360 -3.59 -14.93 -13.12
CA GLU A 360 -2.66 -16.02 -13.36
C GLU A 360 -1.84 -16.26 -12.10
N VAL A 361 -1.67 -17.51 -11.72
CA VAL A 361 -0.89 -17.94 -10.55
C VAL A 361 0.17 -18.92 -11.02
N GLU A 362 1.43 -18.55 -10.89
CA GLU A 362 2.57 -19.42 -11.16
C GLU A 362 3.13 -19.95 -9.82
N ILE A 363 3.13 -21.28 -9.67
CA ILE A 363 3.49 -21.95 -8.44
C ILE A 363 4.97 -22.30 -8.43
N GLY A 364 5.69 -21.82 -7.41
CA GLY A 364 7.12 -22.04 -7.23
C GLY A 364 7.54 -21.82 -5.77
N GLU A 365 8.84 -21.67 -5.52
CA GLU A 365 9.34 -21.23 -4.21
C GLU A 365 8.68 -19.91 -3.80
N THR A 366 8.70 -18.93 -4.69
CA THR A 366 7.80 -17.77 -4.66
C THR A 366 6.62 -18.08 -5.56
N THR A 367 5.39 -18.00 -5.01
CA THR A 367 4.17 -18.10 -5.81
C THR A 367 3.85 -16.73 -6.38
N GLU A 368 3.95 -16.60 -7.72
CA GLU A 368 3.68 -15.33 -8.40
C GLU A 368 2.22 -15.23 -8.83
N VAL A 369 1.57 -14.15 -8.46
CA VAL A 369 0.17 -13.84 -8.75
C VAL A 369 0.12 -12.60 -9.63
N ILE A 370 -0.32 -12.77 -10.87
CA ILE A 370 -0.53 -11.67 -11.82
C ILE A 370 -2.03 -11.43 -11.94
N VAL A 371 -2.46 -10.20 -11.75
CA VAL A 371 -3.88 -9.83 -11.85
C VAL A 371 -4.12 -8.74 -12.89
N SER A 372 -5.30 -8.79 -13.53
CA SER A 372 -5.69 -7.74 -14.46
C SER A 372 -5.86 -6.39 -13.76
N PRO A 373 -5.70 -5.25 -14.46
CA PRO A 373 -5.94 -3.92 -13.90
C PRO A 373 -7.38 -3.75 -13.38
N PHE A 374 -8.32 -4.57 -13.81
CA PHE A 374 -9.69 -4.57 -13.34
C PHE A 374 -9.79 -5.10 -11.90
N VAL A 375 -9.20 -6.26 -11.61
CA VAL A 375 -9.12 -6.87 -10.27
C VAL A 375 -8.32 -5.98 -9.32
N ALA A 376 -7.20 -5.46 -9.79
CA ALA A 376 -6.31 -4.59 -9.03
C ALA A 376 -7.00 -3.32 -8.47
N ARG A 377 -8.09 -2.85 -9.11
CA ARG A 377 -8.87 -1.69 -8.65
C ARG A 377 -9.83 -2.00 -7.49
N SER A 378 -9.96 -3.26 -7.10
CA SER A 378 -10.80 -3.72 -5.98
C SER A 378 -9.96 -4.54 -5.00
N PRO A 379 -9.16 -3.90 -4.12
CA PRO A 379 -8.20 -4.58 -3.25
C PRO A 379 -8.82 -5.66 -2.36
N HIS A 380 -10.05 -5.43 -1.88
CA HIS A 380 -10.78 -6.41 -1.10
C HIS A 380 -11.11 -7.67 -1.91
N VAL A 381 -11.58 -7.51 -3.15
CA VAL A 381 -11.88 -8.64 -4.05
C VAL A 381 -10.59 -9.37 -4.43
N LEU A 382 -9.51 -8.63 -4.69
CA LEU A 382 -8.19 -9.21 -4.92
C LEU A 382 -7.75 -10.07 -3.74
N TYR A 383 -7.88 -9.55 -2.50
CA TYR A 383 -7.51 -10.29 -1.32
C TYR A 383 -8.39 -11.54 -1.15
N THR A 384 -9.71 -11.37 -1.02
CA THR A 384 -10.62 -12.46 -0.64
C THR A 384 -10.75 -13.56 -1.69
N ASN A 385 -10.60 -13.24 -2.99
CA ASN A 385 -10.83 -14.21 -4.05
C ASN A 385 -9.55 -14.76 -4.71
N VAL A 386 -8.40 -14.13 -4.46
CA VAL A 386 -7.14 -14.55 -5.09
C VAL A 386 -6.05 -14.82 -4.05
N VAL A 387 -5.78 -13.84 -3.16
CA VAL A 387 -4.67 -13.97 -2.23
C VAL A 387 -4.99 -14.92 -1.08
N GLU A 388 -6.20 -14.87 -0.53
CA GLU A 388 -6.60 -15.70 0.61
C GLU A 388 -6.59 -17.20 0.31
N PRO A 389 -7.12 -17.72 -0.83
CA PRO A 389 -7.01 -19.14 -1.17
C PRO A 389 -5.57 -19.61 -1.33
N ILE A 390 -4.69 -18.77 -1.91
CA ILE A 390 -3.27 -19.08 -2.05
C ILE A 390 -2.58 -19.08 -0.69
N LEU A 391 -2.90 -18.12 0.17
CA LEU A 391 -2.38 -18.03 1.53
C LEU A 391 -2.79 -19.25 2.36
N ARG A 392 -4.06 -19.69 2.29
CA ARG A 392 -4.55 -20.91 2.97
C ARG A 392 -3.76 -22.12 2.54
N TRP A 393 -3.56 -22.31 1.24
CA TRP A 393 -2.76 -23.39 0.69
C TRP A 393 -1.31 -23.35 1.21
N LYS A 394 -0.64 -22.19 1.15
CA LYS A 394 0.73 -22.04 1.65
C LYS A 394 0.85 -22.33 3.15
N LEU A 395 -0.13 -21.92 3.94
CA LEU A 395 -0.16 -22.21 5.37
C LEU A 395 -0.27 -23.73 5.62
N VAL A 396 -1.13 -24.45 4.88
CA VAL A 396 -1.28 -25.91 5.01
C VAL A 396 0.01 -26.64 4.66
N GLU A 397 0.72 -26.23 3.59
CA GLU A 397 2.04 -26.78 3.25
C GLU A 397 3.08 -26.60 4.37
N LEU A 398 2.95 -25.51 5.15
CA LEU A 398 3.83 -25.17 6.26
C LEU A 398 3.37 -25.74 7.62
N GLY A 399 2.31 -26.56 7.65
CA GLY A 399 1.80 -27.21 8.85
C GLY A 399 0.83 -26.36 9.68
N TYR A 400 0.23 -25.33 9.10
CA TYR A 400 -0.77 -24.47 9.72
C TYR A 400 -2.11 -24.57 8.99
N ALA A 401 -3.22 -24.40 9.71
CA ALA A 401 -4.55 -24.28 9.10
C ALA A 401 -5.11 -22.87 9.31
N LEU A 402 -5.79 -22.34 8.28
CA LEU A 402 -6.52 -21.08 8.35
C LEU A 402 -8.01 -21.40 8.55
N VAL A 403 -8.47 -21.32 9.79
CA VAL A 403 -9.78 -21.80 10.23
C VAL A 403 -10.80 -20.65 10.26
N HIS A 404 -12.03 -20.91 9.76
CA HIS A 404 -13.12 -19.95 9.83
C HIS A 404 -13.81 -19.95 11.21
N ALA A 405 -13.20 -19.23 12.16
CA ALA A 405 -13.71 -19.03 13.50
C ALA A 405 -13.37 -17.63 14.03
N ALA A 406 -14.19 -17.08 14.91
CA ALA A 406 -13.80 -16.00 15.78
C ALA A 406 -12.97 -16.57 16.93
N CYS A 407 -12.04 -15.77 17.44
CA CYS A 407 -11.15 -16.19 18.52
C CYS A 407 -10.83 -15.03 19.46
N PHE A 408 -10.91 -15.32 20.74
CA PHE A 408 -10.46 -14.45 21.84
C PHE A 408 -9.65 -15.29 22.85
N ALA A 409 -8.91 -14.62 23.72
CA ALA A 409 -8.10 -15.33 24.71
C ALA A 409 -8.24 -14.71 26.10
N ASP A 410 -8.24 -15.57 27.10
CA ASP A 410 -8.05 -15.26 28.51
C ASP A 410 -6.61 -15.64 28.91
N GLY A 411 -5.74 -14.65 29.04
CA GLY A 411 -4.31 -14.90 29.15
C GLY A 411 -3.76 -15.67 27.95
N ASP A 412 -3.20 -16.87 28.19
CA ASP A 412 -2.70 -17.78 27.15
C ASP A 412 -3.74 -18.82 26.70
N ARG A 413 -4.97 -18.77 27.17
CA ARG A 413 -6.06 -19.72 26.84
C ARG A 413 -6.94 -19.14 25.74
N ALA A 414 -6.86 -19.66 24.52
CA ALA A 414 -7.66 -19.26 23.39
C ALA A 414 -8.96 -20.06 23.29
N TYR A 415 -10.04 -19.38 22.89
CA TYR A 415 -11.34 -19.98 22.67
C TYR A 415 -11.86 -19.66 21.28
N PHE A 416 -12.23 -20.69 20.52
CA PHE A 416 -12.88 -20.53 19.22
C PHE A 416 -14.38 -20.37 19.38
N VAL A 417 -14.94 -19.49 18.56
CA VAL A 417 -16.40 -19.39 18.37
C VAL A 417 -16.67 -19.60 16.88
N THR A 418 -17.31 -20.70 16.54
CA THR A 418 -17.68 -21.01 15.16
C THR A 418 -19.19 -21.09 14.99
N ALA A 419 -19.68 -20.80 13.79
CA ALA A 419 -21.09 -20.81 13.44
C ALA A 419 -21.26 -20.81 11.94
N ARG A 420 -22.43 -21.23 11.47
CA ARG A 420 -22.86 -20.98 10.08
C ARG A 420 -22.92 -19.47 9.81
N THR A 421 -22.68 -19.09 8.56
CA THR A 421 -22.73 -17.70 8.12
C THR A 421 -24.02 -17.01 8.57
N ASP A 422 -23.90 -15.76 9.08
CA ASP A 422 -25.01 -14.91 9.56
C ASP A 422 -25.77 -15.46 10.82
N THR A 423 -25.19 -16.36 11.58
CA THR A 423 -25.77 -16.81 12.86
C THR A 423 -25.69 -15.72 13.92
N GLY A 424 -24.59 -14.95 13.99
CA GLY A 424 -24.34 -13.90 14.97
C GLY A 424 -22.97 -13.98 15.62
N LYS A 425 -22.02 -14.74 15.05
CA LYS A 425 -20.65 -14.96 15.54
C LYS A 425 -19.94 -13.66 15.95
N THR A 426 -19.82 -12.70 15.05
CA THR A 426 -19.19 -11.40 15.31
C THR A 426 -19.85 -10.63 16.46
N THR A 427 -21.19 -10.61 16.49
CA THR A 427 -21.93 -9.91 17.56
C THR A 427 -21.72 -10.58 18.92
N THR A 428 -21.71 -11.92 18.96
CA THR A 428 -21.44 -12.68 20.19
C THR A 428 -20.03 -12.41 20.69
N MET A 429 -19.02 -12.53 19.82
CA MET A 429 -17.64 -12.26 20.18
C MET A 429 -17.45 -10.82 20.73
N LEU A 430 -18.01 -9.82 20.04
CA LEU A 430 -17.90 -8.43 20.49
C LEU A 430 -18.56 -8.20 21.86
N LYS A 431 -19.69 -8.89 22.15
CA LYS A 431 -20.32 -8.83 23.48
C LYS A 431 -19.49 -9.49 24.56
N VAL A 432 -18.87 -10.65 24.26
CA VAL A 432 -17.95 -11.34 25.19
C VAL A 432 -16.77 -10.42 25.52
N LEU A 433 -16.20 -9.74 24.53
CA LEU A 433 -15.08 -8.83 24.69
C LEU A 433 -15.44 -7.53 25.43
N ASP A 434 -16.65 -7.01 25.22
CA ASP A 434 -17.14 -5.79 25.90
C ASP A 434 -17.47 -6.04 27.39
N ALA A 435 -17.78 -7.30 27.74
CA ALA A 435 -18.14 -7.70 29.11
C ALA A 435 -16.96 -8.22 29.94
N SER A 436 -15.78 -8.42 29.36
CA SER A 436 -14.64 -9.08 30.00
C SER A 436 -13.30 -8.46 29.62
N ASN A 437 -12.22 -8.84 30.31
CA ASN A 437 -10.86 -8.39 29.99
C ASN A 437 -10.12 -9.32 29.00
N TYR A 438 -10.86 -10.06 28.19
CA TYR A 438 -10.27 -10.96 27.19
C TYR A 438 -9.57 -10.18 26.08
N SER A 439 -8.57 -10.78 25.47
CA SER A 439 -7.89 -10.23 24.30
C SER A 439 -8.50 -10.75 23.01
N PHE A 440 -8.60 -9.88 22.02
CA PHE A 440 -9.06 -10.23 20.67
C PHE A 440 -7.93 -10.88 19.86
N LEU A 441 -8.20 -12.01 19.22
CA LEU A 441 -7.28 -12.64 18.27
C LEU A 441 -7.79 -12.55 16.83
N SER A 442 -9.07 -12.87 16.58
CA SER A 442 -9.69 -12.78 15.27
C SER A 442 -11.22 -12.81 15.32
N ASP A 443 -11.88 -12.35 14.25
CA ASP A 443 -13.34 -12.52 14.08
C ASP A 443 -13.72 -13.55 13.03
N ASP A 444 -12.94 -13.63 11.96
CA ASP A 444 -13.35 -14.36 10.76
C ASP A 444 -12.41 -15.55 10.44
N LEU A 445 -11.12 -15.32 10.48
CA LEU A 445 -10.10 -16.31 10.20
C LEU A 445 -9.05 -16.32 11.30
N ILE A 446 -8.58 -17.51 11.68
CA ILE A 446 -7.54 -17.70 12.69
C ILE A 446 -6.54 -18.75 12.20
N ILE A 447 -5.27 -18.57 12.51
CA ILE A 447 -4.22 -19.54 12.18
C ILE A 447 -4.00 -20.46 13.36
N VAL A 448 -3.95 -21.78 13.12
CA VAL A 448 -3.67 -22.77 14.16
C VAL A 448 -2.70 -23.83 13.63
N ASP A 449 -1.84 -24.35 14.51
CA ASP A 449 -0.95 -25.48 14.22
C ASP A 449 -1.42 -26.78 14.91
N ARG A 450 -0.74 -27.90 14.63
CA ARG A 450 -1.06 -29.22 15.19
C ARG A 450 -0.95 -29.29 16.72
N SER A 451 -0.19 -28.40 17.35
CA SER A 451 -0.06 -28.34 18.82
C SER A 451 -1.24 -27.63 19.50
N GLY A 452 -2.09 -26.98 18.72
CA GLY A 452 -3.15 -26.09 19.20
C GLY A 452 -2.65 -24.68 19.51
N ARG A 453 -1.45 -24.29 19.04
CA ARG A 453 -1.03 -22.90 19.11
C ARG A 453 -1.82 -22.09 18.09
N VAL A 454 -2.45 -21.04 18.57
CA VAL A 454 -3.31 -20.11 17.82
C VAL A 454 -2.56 -18.82 17.60
N LEU A 455 -2.52 -18.36 16.36
CA LEU A 455 -1.88 -17.10 15.97
C LEU A 455 -2.94 -16.11 15.48
N THR A 456 -2.84 -14.88 15.92
CA THR A 456 -3.79 -13.82 15.59
C THR A 456 -3.90 -13.58 14.07
N TYR A 457 -5.11 -13.30 13.58
CA TYR A 457 -5.35 -12.88 12.20
C TYR A 457 -6.39 -11.76 12.14
N PRO A 458 -6.06 -10.55 12.60
CA PRO A 458 -7.00 -9.49 12.90
C PRO A 458 -7.40 -8.71 11.63
N LYS A 459 -8.23 -9.33 10.79
CA LYS A 459 -8.85 -8.64 9.64
C LYS A 459 -9.79 -7.54 10.10
N PRO A 460 -9.99 -6.46 9.32
CA PRO A 460 -11.07 -5.51 9.55
C PRO A 460 -12.43 -6.22 9.52
N LEU A 461 -13.22 -6.03 10.58
CA LEU A 461 -14.53 -6.65 10.74
C LEU A 461 -15.54 -6.06 9.75
N THR A 462 -16.32 -6.93 9.12
CA THR A 462 -17.49 -6.51 8.34
C THR A 462 -18.72 -6.53 9.23
N ILE A 463 -19.23 -5.35 9.62
CA ILE A 463 -20.32 -5.24 10.58
C ILE A 463 -21.63 -4.78 9.92
N SER A 464 -22.74 -5.28 10.45
CA SER A 464 -24.08 -4.84 10.08
C SER A 464 -24.55 -3.67 10.96
N ALA A 465 -25.56 -2.93 10.50
CA ALA A 465 -26.18 -1.89 11.30
C ALA A 465 -26.72 -2.44 12.63
N HIS A 466 -27.21 -3.68 12.65
CA HIS A 466 -27.69 -4.35 13.87
C HIS A 466 -26.55 -4.62 14.87
N THR A 467 -25.39 -5.00 14.38
CA THR A 467 -24.22 -5.24 15.26
C THR A 467 -23.78 -3.95 15.96
N VAL A 468 -23.76 -2.84 15.22
CA VAL A 468 -23.41 -1.53 15.83
C VAL A 468 -24.41 -1.10 16.90
N HIS A 469 -25.71 -1.31 16.65
CA HIS A 469 -26.74 -0.99 17.65
C HIS A 469 -26.67 -1.87 18.89
N ALA A 470 -26.10 -3.07 18.79
CA ALA A 470 -25.92 -3.98 19.92
C ALA A 470 -24.70 -3.63 20.81
N LEU A 471 -23.79 -2.78 20.34
CA LEU A 471 -22.62 -2.32 21.05
C LEU A 471 -22.90 -0.94 21.67
N ARG A 472 -22.69 -0.81 22.99
CA ARG A 472 -22.89 0.46 23.71
C ARG A 472 -21.78 1.49 23.45
N SER A 473 -20.61 1.03 23.04
CA SER A 473 -19.35 1.79 22.96
C SER A 473 -18.99 2.27 21.53
N ALA A 474 -19.71 1.82 20.48
CA ALA A 474 -19.34 2.13 19.10
C ALA A 474 -19.63 3.59 18.72
N GLU A 475 -18.59 4.37 18.43
CA GLU A 475 -18.71 5.73 17.92
C GLU A 475 -18.70 5.74 16.38
N LEU A 476 -19.86 6.10 15.79
CA LEU A 476 -19.99 6.32 14.35
C LEU A 476 -20.01 7.82 14.04
N ASP A 477 -19.29 8.23 12.99
CA ASP A 477 -19.40 9.58 12.47
C ASP A 477 -20.74 9.80 11.72
N ARG A 478 -21.05 11.08 11.38
CA ARG A 478 -22.34 11.43 10.73
C ARG A 478 -22.49 10.78 9.36
N PHE A 479 -21.40 10.65 8.61
CA PHE A 479 -21.40 10.06 7.27
C PHE A 479 -21.61 8.54 7.34
N GLU A 480 -20.94 7.87 8.28
CA GLU A 480 -21.08 6.43 8.53
C GLU A 480 -22.50 6.05 8.95
N ARG A 481 -23.17 6.86 9.79
CA ARG A 481 -24.57 6.62 10.18
C ARG A 481 -25.53 6.60 8.99
N VAL A 482 -25.25 7.38 7.94
CA VAL A 482 -26.07 7.43 6.72
C VAL A 482 -25.71 6.31 5.74
N THR A 483 -24.43 5.98 5.60
CA THR A 483 -23.96 5.01 4.60
C THR A 483 -24.08 3.55 5.05
N LEU A 484 -23.91 3.27 6.36
CA LEU A 484 -23.95 1.93 6.92
C LEU A 484 -25.24 1.14 6.62
N PRO A 485 -26.46 1.70 6.70
CA PRO A 485 -27.68 0.98 6.35
C PRO A 485 -27.73 0.53 4.88
N VAL A 486 -27.22 1.36 3.96
CA VAL A 486 -27.17 1.04 2.52
C VAL A 486 -26.13 -0.05 2.27
N GLN A 487 -24.93 0.11 2.81
CA GLN A 487 -23.86 -0.89 2.71
C GLN A 487 -24.31 -2.24 3.29
N SER A 488 -24.92 -2.24 4.47
CA SER A 488 -25.42 -3.44 5.13
C SER A 488 -26.49 -4.17 4.31
N ARG A 489 -27.39 -3.45 3.63
CA ARG A 489 -28.41 -4.05 2.74
C ARG A 489 -27.81 -4.70 1.51
N VAL A 490 -26.88 -4.03 0.83
CA VAL A 490 -26.20 -4.55 -0.37
C VAL A 490 -25.42 -5.83 -0.05
N HIS A 491 -24.74 -5.87 1.09
CA HIS A 491 -23.92 -7.01 1.52
C HIS A 491 -24.67 -8.03 2.39
N SER A 492 -26.02 -7.94 2.48
CA SER A 492 -26.86 -8.88 3.22
C SER A 492 -27.04 -10.22 2.50
N ARG A 493 -27.65 -11.21 3.20
CA ARG A 493 -28.08 -12.50 2.59
C ARG A 493 -28.94 -12.31 1.34
N ALA A 494 -29.86 -11.34 1.34
CA ALA A 494 -30.70 -11.05 0.19
C ALA A 494 -29.88 -10.54 -1.00
N GLY A 495 -28.92 -9.66 -0.76
CA GLY A 495 -27.98 -9.18 -1.79
C GLY A 495 -27.12 -10.33 -2.36
N ARG A 496 -26.61 -11.21 -1.50
CA ARG A 496 -25.84 -12.40 -1.94
C ARG A 496 -26.70 -13.41 -2.70
N ARG A 497 -27.93 -13.69 -2.27
CA ARG A 497 -28.88 -14.55 -3.02
C ARG A 497 -29.21 -13.98 -4.39
N PHE A 498 -29.36 -12.67 -4.49
CA PHE A 498 -29.57 -12.01 -5.78
C PHE A 498 -28.32 -12.15 -6.68
N ALA A 499 -27.12 -11.97 -6.14
CA ALA A 499 -25.87 -12.23 -6.87
C ALA A 499 -25.77 -13.70 -7.31
N PHE A 500 -26.18 -14.66 -6.48
CA PHE A 500 -26.19 -16.08 -6.82
C PHE A 500 -27.24 -16.43 -7.89
N LEU A 501 -28.42 -15.81 -7.89
CA LEU A 501 -29.39 -15.92 -8.97
C LEU A 501 -28.83 -15.41 -10.33
N LEU A 502 -27.97 -14.41 -10.29
CA LEU A 502 -27.27 -13.94 -11.49
C LEU A 502 -26.23 -14.96 -11.99
N THR A 503 -25.61 -15.76 -11.10
CA THR A 503 -24.67 -16.83 -11.48
C THR A 503 -25.34 -17.93 -12.31
N SER A 504 -26.59 -18.28 -11.99
CA SER A 504 -27.35 -19.31 -12.72
C SER A 504 -27.63 -18.92 -14.18
N GLN A 505 -27.43 -17.68 -14.56
CA GLN A 505 -27.62 -17.12 -15.91
C GLN A 505 -26.31 -16.98 -16.70
N HIS A 506 -25.23 -17.70 -16.35
CA HIS A 506 -23.89 -17.59 -16.97
C HIS A 506 -23.31 -16.15 -16.98
N LEU A 507 -23.70 -15.32 -16.02
CA LEU A 507 -23.18 -13.96 -15.89
C LEU A 507 -21.82 -13.93 -15.17
N PRO A 508 -20.94 -12.99 -15.49
CA PRO A 508 -19.61 -12.87 -14.90
C PRO A 508 -19.67 -12.33 -13.46
N VAL A 509 -19.91 -13.22 -12.51
CA VAL A 509 -20.25 -12.88 -11.11
C VAL A 509 -19.10 -12.25 -10.35
N ALA A 510 -17.87 -12.76 -10.53
CA ALA A 510 -16.71 -12.18 -9.87
C ALA A 510 -16.46 -10.75 -10.37
N SER A 511 -16.64 -10.52 -11.68
CA SER A 511 -16.53 -9.20 -12.28
C SER A 511 -17.63 -8.24 -11.80
N ILE A 512 -18.87 -8.71 -11.74
CA ILE A 512 -20.01 -7.93 -11.21
C ILE A 512 -19.76 -7.59 -9.73
N ASN A 513 -19.35 -8.57 -8.93
CA ASN A 513 -19.04 -8.37 -7.52
C ASN A 513 -17.90 -7.33 -7.33
N ALA A 514 -16.86 -7.38 -8.16
CA ALA A 514 -15.78 -6.39 -8.12
C ALA A 514 -16.27 -4.96 -8.40
N VAL A 515 -17.23 -4.79 -9.33
CA VAL A 515 -17.85 -3.49 -9.60
C VAL A 515 -18.73 -3.03 -8.43
N VAL A 516 -19.60 -3.92 -7.92
CA VAL A 516 -20.48 -3.61 -6.77
C VAL A 516 -19.66 -3.18 -5.56
N GLN A 517 -18.63 -3.92 -5.19
CA GLN A 517 -17.79 -3.60 -4.04
C GLN A 517 -16.95 -2.34 -4.23
N ARG A 518 -16.69 -1.94 -5.48
CA ARG A 518 -16.04 -0.66 -5.77
C ARG A 518 -16.99 0.54 -5.60
N ILE A 519 -18.27 0.37 -5.93
CA ILE A 519 -19.31 1.43 -5.83
C ILE A 519 -19.82 1.53 -4.39
N VAL A 520 -20.10 0.39 -3.78
CA VAL A 520 -20.60 0.26 -2.41
C VAL A 520 -19.65 -0.69 -1.65
N PRO A 521 -18.55 -0.16 -1.10
CA PRO A 521 -17.61 -1.00 -0.36
C PRO A 521 -18.27 -1.58 0.90
N PRO A 522 -17.90 -2.81 1.32
CA PRO A 522 -18.40 -3.37 2.57
C PRO A 522 -18.00 -2.51 3.77
N PRO A 523 -18.86 -2.37 4.79
CA PRO A 523 -18.56 -1.59 5.99
C PRO A 523 -17.54 -2.32 6.85
N LYS A 524 -16.28 -1.88 6.79
CA LYS A 524 -15.14 -2.50 7.48
C LYS A 524 -14.60 -1.61 8.60
N TYR A 525 -14.47 -2.19 9.78
CA TYR A 525 -14.00 -1.49 10.98
C TYR A 525 -12.92 -2.31 11.69
N HIS A 526 -11.91 -1.64 12.19
CA HIS A 526 -10.97 -2.26 13.13
C HIS A 526 -11.63 -2.46 14.48
N VAL A 527 -11.34 -3.57 15.14
CA VAL A 527 -11.99 -3.96 16.40
C VAL A 527 -11.79 -2.94 17.51
N GLU A 528 -10.63 -2.30 17.56
CA GLU A 528 -10.28 -1.27 18.55
C GLU A 528 -11.17 -0.02 18.48
N ARG A 529 -11.77 0.21 17.30
CA ARG A 529 -12.75 1.29 17.12
C ARG A 529 -14.15 0.92 17.61
N LEU A 530 -14.46 -0.38 17.62
CA LEU A 530 -15.76 -0.91 18.07
C LEU A 530 -15.81 -1.13 19.57
N VAL A 531 -14.69 -1.57 20.15
CA VAL A 531 -14.52 -1.79 21.58
C VAL A 531 -13.28 -1.01 22.05
N PRO A 532 -13.44 0.23 22.49
CA PRO A 532 -12.32 1.06 22.94
C PRO A 532 -11.58 0.44 24.13
N GLY A 533 -10.24 0.45 24.06
CA GLY A 533 -9.40 -0.14 25.12
C GLY A 533 -9.16 -1.65 24.99
N LEU A 534 -9.76 -2.30 23.99
CA LEU A 534 -9.55 -3.72 23.75
C LEU A 534 -8.08 -4.02 23.40
N ARG A 535 -7.55 -5.11 23.97
CA ARG A 535 -6.23 -5.64 23.63
C ARG A 535 -6.33 -6.60 22.46
N VAL A 536 -5.46 -6.43 21.47
CA VAL A 536 -5.25 -7.43 20.42
C VAL A 536 -4.07 -8.29 20.83
N GLY A 537 -4.30 -9.59 21.01
CA GLY A 537 -3.27 -10.56 21.35
C GLY A 537 -2.50 -11.01 20.09
N ASP A 538 -1.28 -11.55 20.28
CA ASP A 538 -0.46 -12.06 19.18
C ASP A 538 -0.65 -13.56 18.99
N SER A 539 -0.70 -14.34 20.08
CA SER A 539 -0.89 -15.78 20.07
C SER A 539 -1.41 -16.28 21.41
N ALA A 540 -1.99 -17.48 21.43
CA ALA A 540 -2.40 -18.19 22.62
C ALA A 540 -2.50 -19.69 22.32
N THR A 541 -2.79 -20.52 23.33
CA THR A 541 -2.99 -21.97 23.20
C THR A 541 -4.50 -22.28 23.21
N LEU A 542 -4.99 -23.05 22.24
CA LEU A 542 -6.40 -23.44 22.16
C LEU A 542 -6.81 -24.21 23.42
N ALA A 543 -7.76 -23.68 24.17
CA ALA A 543 -8.32 -24.26 25.38
C ALA A 543 -9.69 -24.90 25.15
N GLY A 544 -10.52 -24.32 24.26
CA GLY A 544 -11.83 -24.84 23.97
C GLY A 544 -12.48 -24.21 22.72
N MET A 545 -13.62 -24.77 22.32
CA MET A 545 -14.39 -24.28 21.18
C MET A 545 -15.88 -24.25 21.49
N PHE A 546 -16.54 -23.19 21.04
CA PHE A 546 -17.98 -22.99 21.11
C PHE A 546 -18.60 -22.96 19.71
N ILE A 547 -19.56 -23.82 19.48
CA ILE A 547 -20.39 -23.84 18.27
C ILE A 547 -21.71 -23.18 18.61
N ILE A 548 -21.99 -22.01 18.04
CA ILE A 548 -23.24 -21.30 18.33
C ILE A 548 -24.28 -21.58 17.25
N GLU A 549 -25.49 -21.92 17.69
CA GLU A 549 -26.65 -22.24 16.84
C GLU A 549 -27.88 -21.48 17.29
N ARG A 550 -28.76 -21.11 16.34
CA ARG A 550 -30.06 -20.55 16.64
C ARG A 550 -31.05 -21.67 16.92
N SER A 551 -31.76 -21.57 18.03
CA SER A 551 -32.87 -22.45 18.38
C SER A 551 -34.21 -21.72 18.24
N LYS A 552 -35.31 -22.48 18.06
CA LYS A 552 -36.68 -21.97 18.10
C LYS A 552 -37.40 -22.39 19.39
N ASP A 553 -36.86 -23.42 20.07
CA ASP A 553 -37.59 -24.10 21.13
C ASP A 553 -37.04 -23.74 22.52
N GLN A 554 -35.74 -23.89 22.75
CA GLN A 554 -35.14 -23.67 24.06
C GLN A 554 -33.66 -23.33 23.96
N ASP A 555 -33.14 -22.67 24.98
CA ASP A 555 -31.73 -22.42 25.16
C ASP A 555 -31.10 -23.65 25.81
N THR A 556 -30.03 -24.17 25.22
CA THR A 556 -29.32 -25.35 25.71
C THR A 556 -27.83 -25.28 25.36
N THR A 557 -26.98 -25.72 26.30
CA THR A 557 -25.56 -25.88 26.06
C THR A 557 -25.13 -27.26 26.48
N PHE A 558 -24.40 -27.96 25.61
CA PHE A 558 -23.95 -29.33 25.84
C PHE A 558 -22.59 -29.58 25.18
N ALA A 559 -21.82 -30.52 25.76
CA ALA A 559 -20.54 -30.92 25.20
C ALA A 559 -20.71 -31.85 23.99
N VAL A 560 -19.79 -31.74 23.03
CA VAL A 560 -19.72 -32.62 21.84
C VAL A 560 -18.32 -33.21 21.71
N SER A 561 -18.22 -34.33 21.02
CA SER A 561 -16.93 -34.96 20.77
C SER A 561 -16.04 -34.12 19.85
N ALA A 562 -14.72 -34.32 19.94
CA ALA A 562 -13.75 -33.62 19.08
C ALA A 562 -13.99 -33.94 17.59
N ASP A 563 -14.43 -35.16 17.27
CA ASP A 563 -14.72 -35.56 15.88
C ASP A 563 -15.95 -34.86 15.33
N GLU A 564 -17.03 -34.77 16.12
CA GLU A 564 -18.24 -34.03 15.75
C GLU A 564 -17.96 -32.53 15.58
N ALA A 565 -17.18 -31.98 16.50
CA ALA A 565 -16.73 -30.59 16.45
C ALA A 565 -15.88 -30.29 15.20
N LEU A 566 -14.99 -31.21 14.83
CA LEU A 566 -14.18 -31.14 13.61
C LEU A 566 -15.05 -31.07 12.36
N GLU A 567 -16.04 -31.97 12.23
CA GLU A 567 -16.93 -31.99 11.06
C GLU A 567 -17.74 -30.70 10.94
N ILE A 568 -18.27 -30.18 12.05
CA ILE A 568 -19.01 -28.92 12.06
C ILE A 568 -18.10 -27.76 11.68
N LEU A 569 -16.88 -27.72 12.19
CA LEU A 569 -15.92 -26.67 11.89
C LEU A 569 -15.51 -26.68 10.41
N LEU A 570 -15.23 -27.86 9.84
CA LEU A 570 -14.90 -28.01 8.42
C LEU A 570 -16.09 -27.61 7.54
N ALA A 571 -17.32 -28.02 7.88
CA ALA A 571 -18.53 -27.62 7.16
C ALA A 571 -18.76 -26.09 7.19
N ASN A 572 -18.45 -25.41 8.31
CA ASN A 572 -18.52 -23.97 8.43
C ASN A 572 -17.42 -23.28 7.60
N CYS A 573 -16.23 -23.88 7.50
CA CYS A 573 -15.17 -23.40 6.61
C CYS A 573 -15.60 -23.51 5.13
N ASP A 574 -16.19 -24.63 4.72
CA ASP A 574 -16.66 -24.83 3.35
C ASP A 574 -17.80 -23.86 2.95
N ASP A 575 -18.72 -23.55 3.89
CA ASP A 575 -19.77 -22.54 3.66
C ASP A 575 -19.16 -21.13 3.41
N ALA A 576 -18.08 -20.79 4.09
CA ALA A 576 -17.40 -19.53 3.93
C ALA A 576 -16.63 -19.41 2.61
N TYR A 577 -16.06 -20.52 2.13
CA TYR A 577 -15.18 -20.56 0.95
C TYR A 577 -15.88 -21.00 -0.35
N GLY A 578 -17.16 -21.33 -0.31
CA GLY A 578 -17.90 -21.88 -1.47
C GLY A 578 -18.16 -20.90 -2.62
N PHE A 579 -17.79 -19.63 -2.52
CA PHE A 579 -18.11 -18.62 -3.54
C PHE A 579 -17.08 -18.62 -4.69
N PRO A 580 -17.50 -18.65 -5.98
CA PRO A 580 -16.58 -18.43 -7.10
C PRO A 580 -16.02 -17.00 -7.08
N PRO A 581 -14.76 -16.74 -7.44
CA PRO A 581 -13.73 -17.63 -7.99
C PRO A 581 -12.92 -18.40 -6.94
N TYR A 582 -13.12 -18.18 -5.63
CA TYR A 582 -12.38 -18.84 -4.57
C TYR A 582 -12.38 -20.38 -4.72
N ALA A 583 -13.57 -20.98 -4.78
CA ALA A 583 -13.73 -22.44 -4.89
C ALA A 583 -13.09 -23.01 -6.17
N THR A 584 -13.07 -22.23 -7.27
CA THR A 584 -12.43 -22.66 -8.52
C THR A 584 -10.92 -22.63 -8.39
N LEU A 585 -10.34 -21.54 -7.88
CA LEU A 585 -8.89 -21.44 -7.65
C LEU A 585 -8.42 -22.52 -6.68
N GLU A 586 -9.15 -22.75 -5.60
CA GLU A 586 -8.83 -23.79 -4.64
C GLU A 586 -8.75 -25.18 -5.28
N ARG A 587 -9.78 -25.58 -6.08
CA ARG A 587 -9.74 -26.87 -6.81
C ARG A 587 -8.53 -26.99 -7.72
N LEU A 588 -8.17 -25.92 -8.41
CA LEU A 588 -7.02 -25.92 -9.32
C LEU A 588 -5.70 -26.04 -8.53
N LEU A 589 -5.61 -25.36 -7.38
CA LEU A 589 -4.45 -25.45 -6.47
C LEU A 589 -4.28 -26.88 -5.94
N HIS A 590 -5.37 -27.53 -5.53
CA HIS A 590 -5.35 -28.96 -5.13
C HIS A 590 -4.84 -29.87 -6.24
N GLY A 591 -5.24 -29.63 -7.49
CA GLY A 591 -4.82 -30.43 -8.64
C GLY A 591 -3.33 -30.36 -8.97
N VAL A 592 -2.62 -29.32 -8.50
CA VAL A 592 -1.18 -29.12 -8.75
C VAL A 592 -0.32 -29.28 -7.50
N SER A 593 -0.93 -29.41 -6.33
CA SER A 593 -0.23 -29.64 -5.07
C SER A 593 0.36 -31.06 -5.01
N LYS A 594 1.53 -31.21 -4.38
CA LYS A 594 2.18 -32.50 -4.14
C LYS A 594 1.57 -33.27 -2.95
N ILE A 595 0.78 -32.59 -2.12
CA ILE A 595 0.12 -33.14 -0.95
C ILE A 595 -1.39 -32.98 -1.10
N ASP A 596 -2.14 -33.85 -0.42
CA ASP A 596 -3.59 -33.64 -0.26
C ASP A 596 -3.82 -32.52 0.77
N LEU A 597 -4.05 -31.32 0.26
CA LEU A 597 -4.21 -30.13 1.08
C LEU A 597 -5.42 -30.23 2.03
N ARG A 598 -6.53 -30.83 1.57
CA ARG A 598 -7.73 -30.98 2.37
C ARG A 598 -7.52 -31.99 3.51
N LEU A 599 -6.91 -33.12 3.19
CA LEU A 599 -6.58 -34.12 4.19
C LEU A 599 -5.58 -33.56 5.22
N THR A 600 -4.55 -32.88 4.75
CA THR A 600 -3.54 -32.27 5.62
C THR A 600 -4.16 -31.19 6.53
N GLU A 601 -5.02 -30.31 5.99
CA GLU A 601 -5.75 -29.31 6.77
C GLU A 601 -6.61 -29.96 7.85
N ARG A 602 -7.37 -31.01 7.48
CA ARG A 602 -8.18 -31.79 8.40
C ARG A 602 -7.33 -32.39 9.55
N GLU A 603 -6.19 -32.97 9.23
CA GLU A 603 -5.28 -33.52 10.23
C GLU A 603 -4.72 -32.45 11.19
N ILE A 604 -4.39 -31.27 10.67
CA ILE A 604 -3.91 -30.15 11.50
C ILE A 604 -5.00 -29.73 12.47
N ILE A 605 -6.23 -29.53 11.99
CA ILE A 605 -7.36 -29.10 12.82
C ILE A 605 -7.75 -30.19 13.83
N ALA A 606 -7.78 -31.46 13.41
CA ALA A 606 -8.06 -32.58 14.30
C ALA A 606 -7.05 -32.66 15.45
N ALA A 607 -5.75 -32.54 15.15
CA ALA A 607 -4.70 -32.53 16.15
C ALA A 607 -4.84 -31.33 17.11
N ALA A 608 -5.18 -30.15 16.59
CA ALA A 608 -5.39 -28.96 17.40
C ALA A 608 -6.59 -29.08 18.35
N LEU A 609 -7.64 -29.79 17.95
CA LEU A 609 -8.84 -30.03 18.77
C LEU A 609 -8.69 -31.21 19.73
N ALA A 610 -7.70 -32.08 19.55
CA ALA A 610 -7.50 -33.26 20.38
C ALA A 610 -7.35 -32.88 21.86
N GLY A 611 -8.20 -33.50 22.71
CA GLY A 611 -8.20 -33.25 24.17
C GLY A 611 -8.75 -31.88 24.56
N ARG A 612 -9.35 -31.11 23.65
CA ARG A 612 -9.99 -29.82 23.96
C ARG A 612 -11.49 -29.99 24.13
N GLN A 613 -12.06 -29.25 25.07
CA GLN A 613 -13.50 -29.29 25.29
C GLN A 613 -14.23 -28.47 24.23
N THR A 614 -15.28 -29.04 23.69
CA THR A 614 -16.11 -28.40 22.68
C THR A 614 -17.57 -28.44 23.06
N PHE A 615 -18.25 -27.30 22.91
CA PHE A 615 -19.64 -27.13 23.29
C PHE A 615 -20.47 -26.63 22.13
N VAL A 616 -21.71 -27.13 22.04
CA VAL A 616 -22.76 -26.52 21.21
C VAL A 616 -23.65 -25.68 22.12
N ALA A 617 -23.73 -24.40 21.85
CA ALA A 617 -24.61 -23.45 22.55
C ALA A 617 -25.76 -23.04 21.62
N ARG A 618 -26.97 -23.45 21.94
CA ARG A 618 -28.23 -23.08 21.25
C ARG A 618 -28.92 -21.96 21.98
N SER A 619 -29.38 -20.94 21.27
CA SER A 619 -30.11 -19.83 21.89
C SER A 619 -31.25 -19.34 21.01
N THR A 620 -32.40 -19.02 21.64
CA THR A 620 -33.61 -18.44 21.03
C THR A 620 -33.47 -16.91 20.91
N HIS A 621 -32.69 -16.26 21.77
CA HIS A 621 -32.60 -14.80 21.90
C HIS A 621 -31.18 -14.25 21.72
N LEU A 622 -30.25 -15.03 21.18
CA LEU A 622 -28.87 -14.64 20.91
C LEU A 622 -28.04 -14.33 22.20
N GLY A 623 -28.33 -15.05 23.29
CA GLY A 623 -27.70 -14.90 24.60
C GLY A 623 -26.36 -15.62 24.80
N TRP A 624 -25.77 -16.18 23.74
CA TRP A 624 -24.55 -17.01 23.80
C TRP A 624 -23.36 -16.37 24.54
N ALA A 625 -23.26 -15.03 24.56
CA ALA A 625 -22.13 -14.35 25.17
C ALA A 625 -22.06 -14.62 26.69
N ASP A 626 -23.20 -14.62 27.36
CA ASP A 626 -23.30 -14.85 28.80
C ASP A 626 -23.01 -16.33 29.12
N ASP A 627 -23.57 -17.27 28.33
CA ASP A 627 -23.32 -18.71 28.48
C ASP A 627 -21.84 -19.05 28.29
N ILE A 628 -21.19 -18.50 27.24
CA ILE A 628 -19.78 -18.71 26.95
C ILE A 628 -18.91 -18.15 28.09
N HIS A 629 -19.22 -16.95 28.57
CA HIS A 629 -18.47 -16.33 29.66
C HIS A 629 -18.58 -17.15 30.94
N GLN A 630 -19.77 -17.61 31.29
CA GLN A 630 -20.00 -18.44 32.48
C GLN A 630 -19.23 -19.77 32.40
N LEU A 631 -19.28 -20.46 31.26
CA LEU A 631 -18.56 -21.72 31.05
C LEU A 631 -17.04 -21.57 31.18
N ILE A 632 -16.49 -20.44 30.72
CA ILE A 632 -15.05 -20.15 30.87
C ILE A 632 -14.69 -19.92 32.34
N ILE A 633 -15.53 -19.20 33.10
CA ILE A 633 -15.33 -18.96 34.54
C ILE A 633 -15.42 -20.27 35.33
N ASP A 634 -16.36 -21.14 34.97
CA ASP A 634 -16.57 -22.44 35.62
C ASP A 634 -15.55 -23.51 35.19
N ASP A 635 -14.47 -23.09 34.51
CA ASP A 635 -13.36 -23.93 33.99
C ASP A 635 -13.82 -25.07 33.09
N LEU A 636 -14.88 -24.81 32.30
CA LEU A 636 -15.39 -25.67 31.23
C LEU A 636 -15.86 -27.09 31.67
N VAL A 637 -16.36 -27.26 32.86
CA VAL A 637 -16.84 -28.57 33.35
C VAL A 637 -18.34 -28.72 33.17
N LEU A 638 -18.79 -29.11 31.99
CA LEU A 638 -20.09 -29.76 31.82
C LEU A 638 -19.85 -31.22 31.43
N VAL A 639 -19.85 -32.10 32.42
CA VAL A 639 -19.89 -33.54 32.20
C VAL A 639 -21.34 -33.94 32.07
N ASP A 640 -21.85 -34.00 30.84
CA ASP A 640 -22.89 -34.97 30.41
C ASP A 640 -23.09 -34.88 28.90
N ALA A 641 -22.64 -35.91 28.20
CA ALA A 641 -23.04 -36.14 26.82
C ALA A 641 -24.53 -36.49 26.79
N ALA A 642 -25.35 -35.63 26.22
CA ALA A 642 -26.72 -35.95 25.95
C ALA A 642 -26.79 -37.17 24.98
N PRO A 643 -27.67 -38.17 25.26
CA PRO A 643 -27.71 -39.39 24.45
C PRO A 643 -28.18 -39.08 23.04
N ASN A 644 -27.40 -39.51 22.05
CA ASN A 644 -27.77 -39.74 20.64
C ASN A 644 -28.99 -38.97 20.11
N HIS A 645 -28.85 -37.70 19.82
CA HIS A 645 -29.70 -37.06 18.81
C HIS A 645 -29.01 -37.20 17.45
N ARG A 646 -29.44 -38.22 16.69
CA ARG A 646 -29.20 -38.26 15.25
C ARG A 646 -29.57 -36.89 14.69
N LEU A 647 -28.63 -36.30 14.00
CA LEU A 647 -28.88 -35.14 13.13
C LEU A 647 -30.12 -35.48 12.32
N GLY A 648 -31.22 -34.77 12.59
CA GLY A 648 -32.41 -34.89 11.79
C GLY A 648 -32.05 -34.70 10.34
N GLU A 649 -32.47 -35.60 9.49
CA GLU A 649 -32.32 -35.56 8.05
C GLU A 649 -32.85 -34.22 7.51
N GLY A 650 -32.02 -33.19 7.62
CA GLY A 650 -32.18 -31.93 6.91
C GLY A 650 -31.64 -32.16 5.51
N GLN A 651 -32.57 -32.32 4.58
CA GLN A 651 -32.38 -32.47 3.14
C GLN A 651 -31.05 -31.89 2.67
N SER A 652 -30.19 -32.79 2.21
CA SER A 652 -28.92 -32.48 1.52
C SER A 652 -29.22 -31.67 0.25
N VAL A 653 -29.08 -30.39 0.31
CA VAL A 653 -29.06 -29.49 -0.86
C VAL A 653 -27.81 -29.73 -1.72
N ALA A 654 -26.88 -30.55 -1.25
CA ALA A 654 -25.66 -30.94 -1.99
C ALA A 654 -25.94 -31.92 -3.15
N ALA A 655 -27.05 -32.65 -3.15
CA ALA A 655 -27.40 -33.61 -4.22
C ALA A 655 -27.97 -32.96 -5.48
N SER A 656 -28.43 -31.72 -5.45
CA SER A 656 -29.03 -31.06 -6.63
C SER A 656 -28.02 -30.34 -7.53
N VAL A 657 -26.79 -30.13 -7.07
CA VAL A 657 -25.74 -29.44 -7.88
C VAL A 657 -24.96 -30.41 -8.77
N ASN A 658 -24.88 -31.69 -8.39
CA ASN A 658 -24.19 -32.72 -9.20
C ASN A 658 -25.07 -33.40 -10.26
N GLY A 659 -26.38 -33.19 -10.25
CA GLY A 659 -27.31 -33.82 -11.22
C GLY A 659 -27.45 -33.09 -12.56
N HIS A 660 -27.01 -31.83 -12.65
CA HIS A 660 -27.20 -31.03 -13.89
C HIS A 660 -25.91 -30.84 -14.73
N LEU A 661 -24.77 -31.39 -14.31
CA LEU A 661 -23.52 -31.34 -15.09
C LEU A 661 -23.23 -32.62 -15.92
N ALA A 662 -24.07 -33.66 -15.78
CA ALA A 662 -23.85 -34.93 -16.50
C ALA A 662 -24.67 -35.08 -17.79
N SER A 663 -25.55 -34.13 -18.19
CA SER A 663 -26.40 -34.26 -19.38
C SER A 663 -26.08 -33.30 -20.55
N ALA A 664 -24.98 -32.56 -20.52
CA ALA A 664 -24.62 -31.64 -21.59
C ALA A 664 -23.45 -32.10 -22.49
N ASN A 665 -23.03 -33.37 -22.40
CA ASN A 665 -22.07 -33.96 -23.37
C ASN A 665 -22.76 -34.98 -24.26
N GLY A 666 -23.47 -34.50 -25.26
CA GLY A 666 -24.04 -35.34 -26.32
C GLY A 666 -24.91 -34.54 -27.29
N ARG A 667 -24.22 -33.94 -28.24
CA ARG A 667 -24.55 -33.77 -29.68
C ARG A 667 -24.12 -32.43 -30.25
N CYS A 668 -23.23 -32.58 -31.23
CA CYS A 668 -22.77 -31.68 -32.30
C CYS A 668 -21.98 -30.50 -31.89
#